data_76efd4b8829290b1f84c43f981905cdf
#
_entry.id   76efd4b8829290b1f84c43f981905cdf
#
_cell.length_a   1.000
_cell.length_b   1.000
_cell.length_c   1.000
_cell.angle_alpha   90.00
_cell.angle_beta   90.00
_cell.angle_gamma   90.00
#
_symmetry.space_group_name_H-M   'P 1'
#
loop_
_entity.id
_entity.type
_entity.pdbx_description
1 polymer ?
#
loop_
_entity_poly.entity_id
_entity_poly.type
_entity_poly.pdbx_seq_one_letter_code
_entity_poly.pdbx_strand_id
1 'polypeptide(L)'
;MQGLARSIVERSRVVLALTALTTLAALAMLPRVAFDLDVTSFLTDSNEEGRAFAEMQARYDATDPITVVLELDDGGRLDDRAGMVVVAQLRDTLASLPEVASVGTFLPETVPLLGGAVSPAAIAALPAVALAALRSTAGAELLLTEDGTATMLVVQPRGDPIETVRVIRAAELPERSAITIAGNPVVYAEVLDLLGWFLLAIPPIVFALLFVVFTATLGRPRLAALALMPAVLGSVWTFGLLFALGIEVSLITVIVPVFVIVMGSADGLHFVAHLQDAHRRGLDRTAAVASALADVGVPMVLTTVSTAVGFLSLIATGVPPIQQLGVFVAIGIGLAGAISWFTLPAAMSHLLPRMAADAPPAALGGHLDAAVARLASRRWVAWALVVPLVAFAAWFVPRLEVDSDPMFYFAHDHPVRQSFDRVAAAFGGATPLFGEFEIDPNQPLEAQLGPLREVSRAIERLPGIRAVVSLADILPRVPVRERAAVLSGERPLPFGRMASEDGLRFVVLTEPFATADVRAWREATAAMPEVRVLSGPPMLFEALAAQIARAQTVSLAWAFALVALLLWAVYRRIDRALLALAPITITVLVVLGFVTASGIHLNLITVVASSIVLGVGIDYAIHLIAAIEVARRAQPNSSGWVRRGLRAVTRPIAANALGIAVGLTALQLSPLRPHHHISAIMWVGMLVAALTTLVLIPAASPRRGMDEAPVDV
;
A
#
# COMPACT_ATOMS: atom_id res chain seq x y z
N MET A 1 35.58 -20.42 1.51
CA MET A 1 35.46 -18.95 1.61
C MET A 1 36.72 -18.23 1.07
N GLN A 2 37.92 -18.44 1.63
CA GLN A 2 39.16 -17.72 1.18
C GLN A 2 39.50 -17.92 -0.31
N GLY A 3 39.33 -19.15 -0.86
CA GLY A 3 39.54 -19.38 -2.28
C GLY A 3 38.57 -18.64 -3.19
N LEU A 4 37.28 -18.59 -2.80
CA LEU A 4 36.26 -17.82 -3.52
C LEU A 4 36.56 -16.32 -3.49
N ALA A 5 36.89 -15.77 -2.31
CA ALA A 5 37.26 -14.38 -2.16
C ALA A 5 38.44 -13.97 -3.05
N ARG A 6 39.48 -14.81 -3.13
CA ARG A 6 40.62 -14.59 -4.04
C ARG A 6 40.18 -14.60 -5.51
N SER A 7 39.35 -15.55 -5.91
CA SER A 7 38.81 -15.62 -7.28
C SER A 7 37.99 -14.37 -7.65
N ILE A 8 37.20 -13.84 -6.73
CA ILE A 8 36.42 -12.59 -6.95
C ILE A 8 37.38 -11.41 -7.14
N VAL A 9 38.42 -11.29 -6.31
CA VAL A 9 39.39 -10.20 -6.41
C VAL A 9 40.21 -10.31 -7.71
N GLU A 10 40.67 -11.51 -8.08
CA GLU A 10 41.40 -11.74 -9.32
C GLU A 10 40.57 -11.41 -10.58
N ARG A 11 39.27 -11.74 -10.56
CA ARG A 11 38.35 -11.51 -11.67
C ARG A 11 37.48 -10.23 -11.49
N SER A 12 37.91 -9.33 -10.64
CA SER A 12 37.13 -8.14 -10.26
C SER A 12 36.69 -7.27 -11.44
N ARG A 13 37.54 -7.13 -12.47
CA ARG A 13 37.19 -6.38 -13.70
C ARG A 13 36.04 -7.02 -14.46
N VAL A 14 35.97 -8.35 -14.52
CA VAL A 14 34.89 -9.10 -15.19
C VAL A 14 33.59 -8.93 -14.38
N VAL A 15 33.65 -9.07 -13.05
CA VAL A 15 32.50 -8.86 -12.18
C VAL A 15 31.94 -7.43 -12.34
N LEU A 16 32.80 -6.42 -12.30
CA LEU A 16 32.36 -5.02 -12.46
C LEU A 16 31.81 -4.74 -13.86
N ALA A 17 32.39 -5.31 -14.92
CA ALA A 17 31.90 -5.17 -16.28
C ALA A 17 30.49 -5.82 -16.45
N LEU A 18 30.28 -7.03 -15.89
CA LEU A 18 28.98 -7.68 -15.89
C LEU A 18 27.94 -6.86 -15.11
N THR A 19 28.32 -6.36 -13.93
CA THR A 19 27.44 -5.49 -13.14
C THR A 19 27.05 -4.24 -13.92
N ALA A 20 28.01 -3.58 -14.58
CA ALA A 20 27.73 -2.41 -15.39
C ALA A 20 26.79 -2.73 -16.57
N LEU A 21 27.01 -3.84 -17.26
CA LEU A 21 26.18 -4.28 -18.38
C LEU A 21 24.75 -4.58 -17.91
N THR A 22 24.58 -5.32 -16.82
CA THR A 22 23.26 -5.63 -16.25
C THR A 22 22.54 -4.35 -15.80
N THR A 23 23.29 -3.42 -15.21
CA THR A 23 22.72 -2.13 -14.78
C THR A 23 22.26 -1.31 -15.98
N LEU A 24 23.03 -1.24 -17.06
CA LEU A 24 22.62 -0.56 -18.28
C LEU A 24 21.38 -1.21 -18.91
N ALA A 25 21.32 -2.54 -18.93
CA ALA A 25 20.15 -3.28 -19.42
C ALA A 25 18.90 -2.96 -18.55
N ALA A 26 19.04 -2.95 -17.22
CA ALA A 26 17.95 -2.61 -16.33
C ALA A 26 17.47 -1.16 -16.50
N LEU A 27 18.41 -0.21 -16.62
CA LEU A 27 18.09 1.21 -16.87
C LEU A 27 17.36 1.41 -18.21
N ALA A 28 17.70 0.65 -19.26
CA ALA A 28 17.02 0.71 -20.55
C ALA A 28 15.55 0.25 -20.48
N MET A 29 15.16 -0.50 -19.45
CA MET A 29 13.77 -0.93 -19.23
C MET A 29 12.93 0.07 -18.43
N LEU A 30 13.55 1.00 -17.68
CA LEU A 30 12.82 1.95 -16.84
C LEU A 30 11.78 2.80 -17.58
N PRO A 31 12.01 3.24 -18.85
CA PRO A 31 10.98 4.00 -19.61
C PRO A 31 9.71 3.19 -19.93
N ARG A 32 9.71 1.88 -19.72
CA ARG A 32 8.53 1.01 -19.93
C ARG A 32 7.61 0.96 -18.71
N VAL A 33 7.75 1.87 -17.77
CA VAL A 33 6.89 1.94 -16.59
C VAL A 33 5.42 2.07 -17.02
N ALA A 34 4.58 1.20 -16.47
CA ALA A 34 3.14 1.25 -16.57
C ALA A 34 2.55 1.17 -15.15
N PHE A 35 1.39 1.79 -14.94
CA PHE A 35 0.74 1.83 -13.64
C PHE A 35 -0.61 1.14 -13.71
N ASP A 36 -0.85 0.26 -12.74
CA ASP A 36 -2.17 -0.30 -12.45
C ASP A 36 -2.88 0.64 -11.46
N LEU A 37 -3.90 1.32 -11.94
CA LEU A 37 -4.65 2.34 -11.19
C LEU A 37 -5.98 1.79 -10.66
N ASP A 38 -6.41 0.64 -11.16
CA ASP A 38 -7.67 0.05 -10.77
C ASP A 38 -7.53 -0.65 -9.40
N VAL A 39 -7.90 0.10 -8.36
CA VAL A 39 -7.94 -0.43 -6.99
C VAL A 39 -8.96 -1.58 -6.85
N THR A 40 -9.93 -1.67 -7.76
CA THR A 40 -10.95 -2.72 -7.76
C THR A 40 -10.51 -3.97 -8.53
N SER A 41 -9.54 -3.89 -9.41
CA SER A 41 -8.97 -5.04 -10.13
C SER A 41 -8.45 -6.13 -9.20
N PHE A 42 -7.98 -5.74 -8.00
CA PHE A 42 -7.54 -6.68 -6.97
C PHE A 42 -8.65 -7.59 -6.46
N LEU A 43 -9.89 -7.14 -6.59
CA LEU A 43 -11.07 -7.81 -6.07
C LEU A 43 -11.73 -8.68 -7.13
N THR A 44 -11.69 -8.26 -8.40
CA THR A 44 -12.34 -8.95 -9.50
C THR A 44 -11.80 -10.36 -9.72
N ASP A 45 -10.50 -10.55 -9.58
CA ASP A 45 -9.84 -11.85 -9.79
C ASP A 45 -9.80 -12.71 -8.52
N SER A 46 -9.91 -12.11 -7.34
CA SER A 46 -9.63 -12.79 -6.08
C SER A 46 -10.85 -13.25 -5.31
N ASN A 47 -12.05 -12.73 -5.60
CA ASN A 47 -13.28 -13.13 -4.89
C ASN A 47 -14.53 -13.12 -5.78
N GLU A 48 -15.58 -13.77 -5.30
CA GLU A 48 -16.84 -13.92 -6.00
C GLU A 48 -17.58 -12.58 -6.18
N GLU A 49 -17.53 -11.71 -5.17
CA GLU A 49 -18.13 -10.37 -5.19
C GLU A 49 -17.53 -9.48 -6.27
N GLY A 50 -16.19 -9.48 -6.39
CA GLY A 50 -15.49 -8.71 -7.42
C GLY A 50 -15.85 -9.17 -8.83
N ARG A 51 -15.90 -10.48 -9.05
CA ARG A 51 -16.32 -11.04 -10.35
C ARG A 51 -17.76 -10.67 -10.69
N ALA A 52 -18.68 -10.82 -9.72
CA ALA A 52 -20.07 -10.46 -9.92
C ALA A 52 -20.24 -8.97 -10.27
N PHE A 53 -19.47 -8.09 -9.61
CA PHE A 53 -19.46 -6.66 -9.90
C PHE A 53 -18.94 -6.37 -11.31
N ALA A 54 -17.80 -6.97 -11.70
CA ALA A 54 -17.23 -6.79 -13.03
C ALA A 54 -18.14 -7.32 -14.15
N GLU A 55 -18.76 -8.48 -13.95
CA GLU A 55 -19.72 -9.04 -14.89
C GLU A 55 -20.95 -8.12 -15.06
N MET A 56 -21.46 -7.58 -13.95
CA MET A 56 -22.54 -6.61 -14.00
C MET A 56 -22.14 -5.32 -14.71
N GLN A 57 -20.95 -4.76 -14.44
CA GLN A 57 -20.47 -3.57 -15.15
C GLN A 57 -20.35 -3.83 -16.66
N ALA A 58 -19.77 -4.96 -17.04
CA ALA A 58 -19.62 -5.33 -18.46
C ALA A 58 -20.99 -5.52 -19.16
N ARG A 59 -21.98 -6.12 -18.46
CA ARG A 59 -23.32 -6.37 -19.00
C ARG A 59 -24.10 -5.09 -19.30
N TYR A 60 -23.91 -4.07 -18.49
CA TYR A 60 -24.59 -2.77 -18.63
C TYR A 60 -23.75 -1.70 -19.33
N ASP A 61 -22.58 -2.06 -19.85
CA ASP A 61 -21.63 -1.12 -20.45
C ASP A 61 -21.39 0.11 -19.53
N ALA A 62 -21.26 -0.20 -18.23
CA ALA A 62 -21.20 0.83 -17.20
C ALA A 62 -19.76 1.33 -17.07
N THR A 63 -19.51 2.56 -17.47
CA THR A 63 -18.27 3.28 -17.15
C THR A 63 -18.42 3.99 -15.80
N ASP A 64 -17.32 4.13 -15.08
CA ASP A 64 -17.31 4.89 -13.83
C ASP A 64 -17.60 6.39 -14.13
N PRO A 65 -18.73 6.94 -13.65
CA PRO A 65 -19.05 8.33 -13.90
C PRO A 65 -18.17 9.27 -13.09
N ILE A 66 -17.98 10.47 -13.61
CA ILE A 66 -17.39 11.59 -12.88
C ILE A 66 -18.53 12.42 -12.31
N THR A 67 -18.54 12.60 -11.00
CA THR A 67 -19.52 13.45 -10.30
C THR A 67 -18.98 14.86 -10.18
N VAL A 68 -19.71 15.83 -10.68
CA VAL A 68 -19.41 17.26 -10.56
C VAL A 68 -20.51 17.92 -9.72
N VAL A 69 -20.18 18.36 -8.52
CA VAL A 69 -21.11 19.13 -7.68
C VAL A 69 -20.89 20.60 -7.94
N LEU A 70 -21.95 21.31 -8.27
CA LEU A 70 -21.99 22.75 -8.51
C LEU A 70 -22.65 23.44 -7.33
N GLU A 71 -22.00 24.48 -6.84
CA GLU A 71 -22.50 25.42 -5.82
C GLU A 71 -22.29 26.85 -6.33
N LEU A 72 -23.08 27.80 -5.87
CA LEU A 72 -22.84 29.23 -6.12
C LEU A 72 -22.03 29.85 -4.99
N ASP A 73 -21.05 30.69 -5.32
CA ASP A 73 -20.15 31.35 -4.35
C ASP A 73 -20.88 32.17 -3.28
N ASP A 74 -22.08 32.66 -3.61
CA ASP A 74 -22.92 33.45 -2.70
C ASP A 74 -23.95 32.62 -1.93
N GLY A 75 -23.92 31.29 -2.03
CA GLY A 75 -24.88 30.37 -1.44
C GLY A 75 -26.29 30.50 -2.05
N GLY A 76 -26.38 31.03 -3.26
CA GLY A 76 -27.63 31.16 -4.01
C GLY A 76 -28.25 29.81 -4.37
N ARG A 77 -29.53 29.85 -4.77
CA ARG A 77 -30.28 28.66 -5.15
C ARG A 77 -30.05 28.32 -6.63
N LEU A 78 -29.84 27.02 -6.91
CA LEU A 78 -29.67 26.51 -8.25
C LEU A 78 -31.00 26.11 -8.93
N ASP A 79 -32.08 26.03 -8.17
CA ASP A 79 -33.41 25.74 -8.66
C ASP A 79 -34.23 27.02 -9.00
N ASP A 80 -33.67 28.19 -8.86
CA ASP A 80 -34.25 29.43 -9.37
C ASP A 80 -33.83 29.69 -10.84
N ARG A 81 -34.34 30.74 -11.46
CA ARG A 81 -34.05 31.06 -12.87
C ARG A 81 -32.54 31.28 -13.09
N ALA A 82 -31.89 32.02 -12.22
CA ALA A 82 -30.47 32.36 -12.36
C ALA A 82 -29.59 31.14 -12.19
N GLY A 83 -29.88 30.35 -11.15
CA GLY A 83 -29.17 29.08 -10.88
C GLY A 83 -29.34 28.07 -11.99
N MET A 84 -30.56 27.86 -12.51
CA MET A 84 -30.79 26.97 -13.66
C MET A 84 -30.03 27.39 -14.93
N VAL A 85 -29.83 28.68 -15.15
CA VAL A 85 -29.00 29.20 -16.26
C VAL A 85 -27.54 28.78 -16.07
N VAL A 86 -27.00 28.91 -14.84
CA VAL A 86 -25.63 28.50 -14.51
C VAL A 86 -25.47 26.99 -14.68
N VAL A 87 -26.44 26.19 -14.21
CA VAL A 87 -26.42 24.72 -14.40
C VAL A 87 -26.40 24.35 -15.88
N ALA A 88 -27.25 25.02 -16.70
CA ALA A 88 -27.28 24.77 -18.15
C ALA A 88 -25.98 25.21 -18.84
N GLN A 89 -25.38 26.34 -18.42
CA GLN A 89 -24.09 26.78 -18.93
C GLN A 89 -22.99 25.78 -18.64
N LEU A 90 -22.88 25.31 -17.40
CA LEU A 90 -21.89 24.31 -17.03
C LEU A 90 -22.10 23.00 -17.77
N ARG A 91 -23.35 22.51 -17.87
CA ARG A 91 -23.68 21.33 -18.67
C ARG A 91 -23.20 21.47 -20.12
N ASP A 92 -23.52 22.59 -20.76
CA ASP A 92 -23.19 22.82 -22.16
C ASP A 92 -21.66 22.96 -22.35
N THR A 93 -20.97 23.59 -21.40
CA THR A 93 -19.50 23.65 -21.36
C THR A 93 -18.90 22.24 -21.28
N LEU A 94 -19.32 21.43 -20.30
CA LEU A 94 -18.82 20.08 -20.13
C LEU A 94 -19.17 19.17 -21.31
N ALA A 95 -20.38 19.27 -21.85
CA ALA A 95 -20.80 18.49 -23.02
C ALA A 95 -20.07 18.87 -24.31
N SER A 96 -19.47 20.07 -24.39
CA SER A 96 -18.67 20.50 -25.53
C SER A 96 -17.26 19.90 -25.55
N LEU A 97 -16.81 19.29 -24.44
CA LEU A 97 -15.49 18.67 -24.33
C LEU A 97 -15.46 17.34 -25.13
N PRO A 98 -14.45 17.12 -25.99
CA PRO A 98 -14.36 15.89 -26.81
C PRO A 98 -14.32 14.60 -25.98
N GLU A 99 -13.77 14.65 -24.77
CA GLU A 99 -13.59 13.53 -23.85
C GLU A 99 -14.87 13.19 -23.08
N VAL A 100 -15.93 13.97 -23.23
CA VAL A 100 -17.23 13.77 -22.58
C VAL A 100 -18.22 13.13 -23.52
N ALA A 101 -18.84 12.03 -23.10
CA ALA A 101 -19.89 11.36 -23.87
C ALA A 101 -21.27 11.96 -23.59
N SER A 102 -21.58 12.23 -22.32
CA SER A 102 -22.85 12.86 -21.91
C SER A 102 -22.73 13.51 -20.54
N VAL A 103 -23.62 14.46 -20.26
CA VAL A 103 -23.72 15.15 -18.97
C VAL A 103 -25.16 15.06 -18.46
N GLY A 104 -25.38 14.26 -17.43
CA GLY A 104 -26.66 14.16 -16.74
C GLY A 104 -26.82 15.29 -15.72
N THR A 105 -27.99 15.96 -15.70
CA THR A 105 -28.35 17.00 -14.72
C THR A 105 -29.80 16.83 -14.30
N PHE A 106 -30.25 17.57 -13.29
CA PHE A 106 -31.68 17.62 -12.95
C PHE A 106 -32.51 18.35 -14.01
N LEU A 107 -31.88 19.12 -14.89
CA LEU A 107 -32.58 19.78 -16.03
C LEU A 107 -32.83 18.75 -17.14
N PRO A 108 -34.07 18.65 -17.65
CA PRO A 108 -34.36 17.77 -18.76
C PRO A 108 -33.71 18.30 -20.06
N GLU A 109 -33.56 17.45 -21.06
CA GLU A 109 -33.02 17.86 -22.37
C GLU A 109 -33.99 18.77 -23.14
N THR A 110 -35.29 18.57 -22.94
CA THR A 110 -36.34 19.36 -23.61
C THR A 110 -37.26 20.02 -22.61
N VAL A 111 -37.68 21.24 -22.93
CA VAL A 111 -38.62 22.02 -22.07
C VAL A 111 -39.97 21.27 -22.01
N PRO A 112 -40.44 20.85 -20.81
CA PRO A 112 -41.74 20.24 -20.67
C PRO A 112 -42.87 21.11 -21.23
N LEU A 113 -43.83 20.51 -21.91
CA LEU A 113 -45.02 21.15 -22.52
C LEU A 113 -44.76 22.06 -23.74
N LEU A 114 -43.59 22.69 -23.84
CA LEU A 114 -43.28 23.64 -24.94
C LEU A 114 -42.45 22.99 -26.08
N GLY A 115 -41.71 21.91 -25.77
CA GLY A 115 -40.76 21.37 -26.70
C GLY A 115 -39.53 22.30 -26.85
N GLY A 116 -38.54 21.84 -27.56
CA GLY A 116 -37.29 22.58 -27.76
C GLY A 116 -36.23 22.25 -26.68
N ALA A 117 -34.97 22.49 -27.00
CA ALA A 117 -33.85 22.19 -26.09
C ALA A 117 -33.80 23.13 -24.89
N VAL A 118 -33.50 22.59 -23.72
CA VAL A 118 -33.23 23.37 -22.52
C VAL A 118 -31.83 23.97 -22.64
N SER A 119 -31.77 25.27 -22.99
CA SER A 119 -30.51 26.03 -23.09
C SER A 119 -30.53 27.21 -22.10
N PRO A 120 -29.36 27.81 -21.78
CA PRO A 120 -29.31 29.01 -20.94
C PRO A 120 -30.21 30.15 -21.41
N ALA A 121 -30.25 30.41 -22.70
CA ALA A 121 -31.11 31.42 -23.31
C ALA A 121 -32.62 31.07 -23.21
N ALA A 122 -32.95 29.78 -23.45
CA ALA A 122 -34.32 29.30 -23.28
C ALA A 122 -34.80 29.45 -21.85
N ILE A 123 -34.02 29.02 -20.84
CA ILE A 123 -34.35 29.13 -19.41
C ILE A 123 -34.59 30.61 -19.01
N ALA A 124 -33.74 31.53 -19.48
CA ALA A 124 -33.86 32.95 -19.21
C ALA A 124 -35.22 33.52 -19.68
N ALA A 125 -35.77 32.98 -20.78
CA ALA A 125 -37.03 33.44 -21.41
C ALA A 125 -38.28 32.67 -20.92
N LEU A 126 -38.14 31.56 -20.14
CA LEU A 126 -39.29 30.73 -19.76
C LEU A 126 -40.27 31.45 -18.82
N PRO A 127 -41.56 31.23 -18.96
CA PRO A 127 -42.56 31.67 -17.97
C PRO A 127 -42.44 30.89 -16.67
N ALA A 128 -42.90 31.46 -15.55
CA ALA A 128 -42.81 30.87 -14.21
C ALA A 128 -43.38 29.44 -14.10
N VAL A 129 -44.46 29.17 -14.82
CA VAL A 129 -45.08 27.82 -14.85
C VAL A 129 -44.15 26.76 -15.50
N ALA A 130 -43.44 27.11 -16.56
CA ALA A 130 -42.51 26.22 -17.21
C ALA A 130 -41.25 26.00 -16.36
N LEU A 131 -40.78 27.02 -15.62
CA LEU A 131 -39.70 26.87 -14.65
C LEU A 131 -40.10 25.94 -13.48
N ALA A 132 -41.32 26.02 -13.00
CA ALA A 132 -41.82 25.11 -11.99
C ALA A 132 -41.87 23.64 -12.51
N ALA A 133 -42.21 23.45 -13.79
CA ALA A 133 -42.22 22.15 -14.42
C ALA A 133 -40.78 21.55 -14.58
N LEU A 134 -39.76 22.38 -14.79
CA LEU A 134 -38.36 21.95 -14.76
C LEU A 134 -37.92 21.45 -13.39
N ARG A 135 -38.38 22.07 -12.31
CA ARG A 135 -38.07 21.63 -10.93
C ARG A 135 -38.69 20.29 -10.58
N SER A 136 -39.83 19.96 -11.15
CA SER A 136 -40.57 18.70 -10.88
C SER A 136 -40.19 17.57 -11.82
N THR A 137 -39.08 17.69 -12.53
CA THR A 137 -38.59 16.64 -13.44
C THR A 137 -38.13 15.41 -12.65
N ALA A 138 -38.38 14.24 -13.21
CA ALA A 138 -37.96 12.97 -12.61
C ALA A 138 -36.45 12.93 -12.38
N GLY A 139 -36.05 12.66 -11.16
CA GLY A 139 -34.64 12.59 -10.76
C GLY A 139 -34.07 13.92 -10.25
N ALA A 140 -34.80 15.05 -10.30
CA ALA A 140 -34.38 16.31 -9.71
C ALA A 140 -34.10 16.13 -8.21
N GLU A 141 -34.90 15.35 -7.49
CA GLU A 141 -34.78 15.03 -6.07
C GLU A 141 -33.47 14.29 -5.73
N LEU A 142 -32.84 13.66 -6.72
CA LEU A 142 -31.59 12.88 -6.55
C LEU A 142 -30.35 13.71 -6.89
N LEU A 143 -30.51 14.71 -7.75
CA LEU A 143 -29.39 15.49 -8.28
C LEU A 143 -29.37 16.94 -7.75
N LEU A 144 -30.36 17.33 -6.95
CA LEU A 144 -30.46 18.66 -6.32
C LEU A 144 -30.65 18.48 -4.82
N THR A 145 -29.94 19.24 -4.01
CA THR A 145 -30.13 19.25 -2.55
C THR A 145 -31.53 19.81 -2.17
N GLU A 146 -32.06 19.40 -1.02
CA GLU A 146 -33.41 19.83 -0.54
C GLU A 146 -33.53 21.34 -0.43
N ASP A 147 -32.45 22.02 -0.05
CA ASP A 147 -32.40 23.51 0.05
C ASP A 147 -32.13 24.19 -1.30
N GLY A 148 -31.79 23.41 -2.34
CA GLY A 148 -31.52 23.89 -3.68
C GLY A 148 -30.17 24.59 -3.83
N THR A 149 -29.26 24.51 -2.87
CA THR A 149 -27.97 25.23 -2.88
C THR A 149 -26.88 24.51 -3.64
N ALA A 150 -26.98 23.18 -3.81
CA ALA A 150 -26.04 22.38 -4.57
C ALA A 150 -26.75 21.44 -5.56
N THR A 151 -26.12 21.20 -6.70
CA THR A 151 -26.60 20.22 -7.69
C THR A 151 -25.47 19.32 -8.17
N MET A 152 -25.81 18.07 -8.44
CA MET A 152 -24.91 17.07 -8.97
C MET A 152 -25.07 16.97 -10.49
N LEU A 153 -23.96 17.07 -11.22
CA LEU A 153 -23.89 16.71 -12.65
C LEU A 153 -23.12 15.39 -12.74
N VAL A 154 -23.66 14.45 -13.49
CA VAL A 154 -23.04 13.14 -13.71
C VAL A 154 -22.46 13.13 -15.11
N VAL A 155 -21.14 13.15 -15.21
CA VAL A 155 -20.40 13.20 -16.46
C VAL A 155 -19.95 11.79 -16.83
N GLN A 156 -20.36 11.32 -18.01
CA GLN A 156 -19.89 10.06 -18.58
C GLN A 156 -18.67 10.33 -19.47
N PRO A 157 -17.53 9.71 -19.21
CA PRO A 157 -16.34 9.86 -20.04
C PRO A 157 -16.48 9.17 -21.38
N ARG A 158 -15.81 9.72 -22.41
CA ARG A 158 -15.64 9.12 -23.73
C ARG A 158 -14.17 8.75 -23.89
N GLY A 159 -13.82 7.50 -23.60
CA GLY A 159 -12.43 7.04 -23.66
C GLY A 159 -11.78 7.03 -22.27
N ASP A 160 -10.59 7.62 -22.13
CA ASP A 160 -9.85 7.61 -20.85
C ASP A 160 -10.52 8.51 -19.79
N PRO A 161 -11.02 7.93 -18.69
CA PRO A 161 -11.65 8.69 -17.62
C PRO A 161 -10.70 9.67 -16.92
N ILE A 162 -9.40 9.34 -16.84
CA ILE A 162 -8.39 10.18 -16.19
C ILE A 162 -8.16 11.46 -16.99
N GLU A 163 -8.07 11.33 -18.33
CA GLU A 163 -7.94 12.49 -19.19
C GLU A 163 -9.18 13.38 -19.11
N THR A 164 -10.37 12.75 -19.06
CA THR A 164 -11.62 13.49 -18.86
C THR A 164 -11.60 14.31 -17.56
N VAL A 165 -11.11 13.76 -16.44
CA VAL A 165 -10.96 14.50 -15.18
C VAL A 165 -10.02 15.69 -15.35
N ARG A 166 -8.90 15.53 -16.06
CA ARG A 166 -7.93 16.62 -16.29
C ARG A 166 -8.54 17.75 -17.11
N VAL A 167 -9.27 17.41 -18.15
CA VAL A 167 -9.93 18.39 -19.02
C VAL A 167 -11.05 19.12 -18.26
N ILE A 168 -11.84 18.41 -17.43
CA ILE A 168 -12.86 19.05 -16.56
C ILE A 168 -12.22 20.00 -15.57
N ARG A 169 -11.10 19.63 -14.95
CA ARG A 169 -10.37 20.53 -14.02
C ARG A 169 -9.83 21.80 -14.70
N ALA A 170 -9.54 21.72 -15.99
CA ALA A 170 -9.03 22.84 -16.80
C ALA A 170 -10.15 23.66 -17.48
N ALA A 171 -11.41 23.20 -17.41
CA ALA A 171 -12.52 23.87 -18.08
C ALA A 171 -12.82 25.23 -17.46
N GLU A 172 -13.24 26.18 -18.29
CA GLU A 172 -13.71 27.48 -17.84
C GLU A 172 -15.07 27.33 -17.15
N LEU A 173 -15.13 27.77 -15.88
CA LEU A 173 -16.35 27.70 -15.09
C LEU A 173 -17.24 28.92 -15.34
N PRO A 174 -18.58 28.78 -15.23
CA PRO A 174 -19.48 29.90 -15.19
C PRO A 174 -19.11 30.88 -14.05
N GLU A 175 -19.33 32.17 -14.26
CA GLU A 175 -19.06 33.18 -13.24
C GLU A 175 -19.83 32.91 -11.94
N ARG A 176 -19.16 33.12 -10.80
CA ARG A 176 -19.74 32.97 -9.44
C ARG A 176 -20.12 31.53 -9.10
N SER A 177 -19.45 30.55 -9.70
CA SER A 177 -19.69 29.13 -9.42
C SER A 177 -18.44 28.43 -8.92
N ALA A 178 -18.60 27.51 -7.97
CA ALA A 178 -17.60 26.58 -7.50
C ALA A 178 -17.99 25.16 -7.88
N ILE A 179 -17.03 24.36 -8.34
CA ILE A 179 -17.25 22.95 -8.59
C ILE A 179 -16.41 22.07 -7.67
N THR A 180 -17.00 20.97 -7.25
CA THR A 180 -16.31 19.87 -6.57
C THR A 180 -16.41 18.64 -7.45
N ILE A 181 -15.27 18.02 -7.78
CA ILE A 181 -15.22 16.85 -8.66
C ILE A 181 -14.92 15.61 -7.81
N ALA A 182 -15.72 14.57 -7.93
CA ALA A 182 -15.59 13.29 -7.23
C ALA A 182 -15.86 12.10 -8.16
N GLY A 183 -15.65 10.90 -7.65
CA GLY A 183 -15.81 9.63 -8.38
C GLY A 183 -14.49 8.88 -8.51
N ASN A 184 -14.57 7.59 -8.86
CA ASN A 184 -13.37 6.75 -9.02
C ASN A 184 -12.34 7.32 -10.01
N PRO A 185 -12.74 7.91 -11.16
CA PRO A 185 -11.77 8.51 -12.08
C PRO A 185 -10.91 9.62 -11.44
N VAL A 186 -11.47 10.36 -10.47
CA VAL A 186 -10.71 11.40 -9.74
C VAL A 186 -9.68 10.76 -8.82
N VAL A 187 -10.05 9.64 -8.16
CA VAL A 187 -9.12 8.85 -7.34
C VAL A 187 -7.99 8.29 -8.20
N TYR A 188 -8.32 7.72 -9.37
CA TYR A 188 -7.33 7.16 -10.30
C TYR A 188 -6.35 8.22 -10.82
N ALA A 189 -6.85 9.39 -11.21
CA ALA A 189 -6.01 10.51 -11.65
C ALA A 189 -5.01 10.93 -10.55
N GLU A 190 -5.50 11.06 -9.32
CA GLU A 190 -4.67 11.43 -8.17
C GLU A 190 -3.64 10.35 -7.83
N VAL A 191 -4.07 9.08 -7.82
CA VAL A 191 -3.17 7.94 -7.56
C VAL A 191 -2.07 7.87 -8.60
N LEU A 192 -2.37 8.09 -9.89
CA LEU A 192 -1.36 8.11 -10.95
C LEU A 192 -0.27 9.15 -10.70
N ASP A 193 -0.68 10.38 -10.39
CA ASP A 193 0.25 11.48 -10.12
C ASP A 193 1.09 11.19 -8.87
N LEU A 194 0.47 10.61 -7.82
CA LEU A 194 1.15 10.18 -6.60
C LEU A 194 2.16 9.05 -6.83
N LEU A 195 1.82 8.04 -7.63
CA LEU A 195 2.73 6.92 -7.93
C LEU A 195 3.96 7.41 -8.70
N GLY A 196 3.77 8.28 -9.69
CA GLY A 196 4.87 8.89 -10.46
C GLY A 196 5.81 9.70 -9.55
N TRP A 197 5.25 10.57 -8.71
CA TRP A 197 6.02 11.33 -7.73
C TRP A 197 6.75 10.43 -6.73
N PHE A 198 6.07 9.41 -6.21
CA PHE A 198 6.63 8.49 -5.23
C PHE A 198 7.87 7.76 -5.77
N LEU A 199 7.79 7.21 -6.99
CA LEU A 199 8.91 6.50 -7.61
C LEU A 199 10.11 7.41 -7.87
N LEU A 200 9.86 8.68 -8.18
CA LEU A 200 10.93 9.64 -8.49
C LEU A 200 11.56 10.24 -7.23
N ALA A 201 10.77 10.56 -6.21
CA ALA A 201 11.23 11.34 -5.06
C ALA A 201 11.65 10.46 -3.86
N ILE A 202 10.87 9.42 -3.52
CA ILE A 202 11.07 8.69 -2.26
C ILE A 202 12.36 7.85 -2.25
N PRO A 203 12.73 7.04 -3.27
CA PRO A 203 13.95 6.25 -3.23
C PRO A 203 15.24 7.07 -3.07
N PRO A 204 15.43 8.23 -3.76
CA PRO A 204 16.56 9.12 -3.49
C PRO A 204 16.60 9.67 -2.06
N ILE A 205 15.44 10.01 -1.48
CA ILE A 205 15.36 10.50 -0.09
C ILE A 205 15.75 9.37 0.88
N VAL A 206 15.25 8.16 0.67
CA VAL A 206 15.66 6.97 1.44
C VAL A 206 17.17 6.77 1.37
N PHE A 207 17.73 6.83 0.16
CA PHE A 207 19.19 6.75 -0.01
C PHE A 207 19.91 7.84 0.79
N ALA A 208 19.46 9.10 0.72
CA ALA A 208 20.08 10.20 1.43
C ALA A 208 20.06 10.01 2.96
N LEU A 209 18.91 9.56 3.50
CA LEU A 209 18.77 9.28 4.93
C LEU A 209 19.69 8.14 5.38
N LEU A 210 19.72 7.03 4.64
CA LEU A 210 20.63 5.91 4.91
C LEU A 210 22.10 6.33 4.77
N PHE A 211 22.42 7.15 3.78
CA PHE A 211 23.77 7.68 3.57
C PHE A 211 24.27 8.47 4.76
N VAL A 212 23.40 9.29 5.38
CA VAL A 212 23.74 10.03 6.61
C VAL A 212 24.03 9.06 7.77
N VAL A 213 23.12 8.08 8.00
CA VAL A 213 23.30 7.10 9.08
C VAL A 213 24.55 6.25 8.88
N PHE A 214 24.80 5.80 7.65
CA PHE A 214 25.98 4.97 7.33
C PHE A 214 27.28 5.79 7.39
N THR A 215 27.23 7.06 7.01
CA THR A 215 28.39 7.95 7.16
C THR A 215 28.73 8.17 8.63
N ALA A 216 27.73 8.38 9.48
CA ALA A 216 27.93 8.50 10.92
C ALA A 216 28.49 7.21 11.55
N THR A 217 28.05 6.03 11.04
CA THR A 217 28.46 4.72 11.56
C THR A 217 29.87 4.34 11.06
N LEU A 218 30.15 4.50 9.76
CA LEU A 218 31.42 4.10 9.13
C LEU A 218 32.50 5.18 9.20
N GLY A 219 32.14 6.41 9.59
CA GLY A 219 33.04 7.54 9.74
C GLY A 219 33.52 8.17 8.43
N ARG A 220 33.07 7.66 7.26
CA ARG A 220 33.51 8.13 5.93
C ARG A 220 32.41 8.04 4.88
N PRO A 221 32.07 9.16 4.17
CA PRO A 221 30.98 9.16 3.17
C PRO A 221 31.25 8.23 1.98
N ARG A 222 32.49 8.07 1.55
CA ARG A 222 32.85 7.14 0.45
C ARG A 222 32.53 5.68 0.80
N LEU A 223 32.74 5.28 2.05
CA LEU A 223 32.43 3.94 2.51
C LEU A 223 30.91 3.74 2.67
N ALA A 224 30.20 4.75 3.13
CA ALA A 224 28.75 4.74 3.20
C ALA A 224 28.13 4.56 1.79
N ALA A 225 28.62 5.33 0.80
CA ALA A 225 28.17 5.19 -0.58
C ALA A 225 28.42 3.78 -1.15
N LEU A 226 29.59 3.20 -0.89
CA LEU A 226 29.92 1.85 -1.35
C LEU A 226 29.12 0.78 -0.62
N ALA A 227 28.84 0.96 0.69
CA ALA A 227 27.99 0.05 1.45
C ALA A 227 26.52 0.06 0.96
N LEU A 228 26.03 1.21 0.45
CA LEU A 228 24.68 1.34 -0.10
C LEU A 228 24.57 0.91 -1.57
N MET A 229 25.70 0.80 -2.30
CA MET A 229 25.71 0.47 -3.72
C MET A 229 24.92 -0.83 -4.05
N PRO A 230 25.07 -1.94 -3.29
CA PRO A 230 24.32 -3.16 -3.59
C PRO A 230 22.80 -2.98 -3.52
N ALA A 231 22.31 -2.24 -2.55
CA ALA A 231 20.89 -1.98 -2.36
C ALA A 231 20.30 -1.14 -3.49
N VAL A 232 21.01 -0.09 -3.91
CA VAL A 232 20.59 0.77 -5.02
C VAL A 232 20.59 0.00 -6.34
N LEU A 233 21.67 -0.74 -6.63
CA LEU A 233 21.73 -1.55 -7.85
C LEU A 233 20.69 -2.67 -7.84
N GLY A 234 20.49 -3.32 -6.70
CA GLY A 234 19.45 -4.32 -6.50
C GLY A 234 18.06 -3.77 -6.79
N SER A 235 17.77 -2.56 -6.32
CA SER A 235 16.52 -1.86 -6.60
C SER A 235 16.35 -1.55 -8.10
N VAL A 236 17.37 -1.01 -8.75
CA VAL A 236 17.35 -0.72 -10.19
C VAL A 236 17.15 -2.00 -11.02
N TRP A 237 17.86 -3.09 -10.67
CA TRP A 237 17.70 -4.36 -11.37
C TRP A 237 16.32 -4.98 -11.16
N THR A 238 15.75 -4.84 -9.96
CA THR A 238 14.39 -5.33 -9.67
C THR A 238 13.36 -4.63 -10.52
N PHE A 239 13.42 -3.29 -10.62
CA PHE A 239 12.49 -2.52 -11.44
C PHE A 239 12.72 -2.74 -12.93
N GLY A 240 13.98 -2.84 -13.36
CA GLY A 240 14.31 -3.23 -14.73
C GLY A 240 13.72 -4.58 -15.12
N LEU A 241 13.75 -5.57 -14.21
CA LEU A 241 13.13 -6.87 -14.40
C LEU A 241 11.60 -6.78 -14.42
N LEU A 242 10.99 -6.06 -13.48
CA LEU A 242 9.53 -5.85 -13.40
C LEU A 242 9.00 -5.29 -14.71
N PHE A 243 9.64 -4.22 -15.23
CA PHE A 243 9.21 -3.59 -16.47
C PHE A 243 9.55 -4.43 -17.73
N ALA A 244 10.63 -5.21 -17.68
CA ALA A 244 10.94 -6.15 -18.77
C ALA A 244 9.88 -7.27 -18.88
N LEU A 245 9.25 -7.65 -17.77
CA LEU A 245 8.16 -8.63 -17.72
C LEU A 245 6.78 -8.01 -18.04
N GLY A 246 6.69 -6.71 -18.26
CA GLY A 246 5.45 -6.00 -18.53
C GLY A 246 4.51 -5.91 -17.32
N ILE A 247 5.06 -5.97 -16.11
CA ILE A 247 4.27 -5.89 -14.88
C ILE A 247 4.08 -4.43 -14.48
N GLU A 248 2.84 -4.06 -14.26
CA GLU A 248 2.43 -2.70 -13.88
C GLU A 248 2.70 -2.42 -12.41
N VAL A 249 2.99 -1.17 -12.10
CA VAL A 249 3.21 -0.69 -10.73
C VAL A 249 1.88 -0.29 -10.12
N SER A 250 1.48 -0.98 -9.07
CA SER A 250 0.28 -0.67 -8.29
C SER A 250 0.60 0.16 -7.05
N LEU A 251 -0.46 0.62 -6.36
CA LEU A 251 -0.37 1.34 -5.09
C LEU A 251 0.45 0.58 -4.02
N ILE A 252 0.49 -0.75 -4.10
CA ILE A 252 1.23 -1.61 -3.17
C ILE A 252 2.66 -1.84 -3.65
N THR A 253 2.85 -2.12 -4.94
CA THR A 253 4.17 -2.46 -5.48
C THR A 253 5.08 -1.25 -5.66
N VAL A 254 4.55 -0.02 -5.65
CA VAL A 254 5.33 1.22 -5.69
C VAL A 254 6.36 1.33 -4.55
N ILE A 255 6.12 0.64 -3.42
CA ILE A 255 7.01 0.65 -2.25
C ILE A 255 8.21 -0.32 -2.39
N VAL A 256 8.23 -1.19 -3.42
CA VAL A 256 9.30 -2.18 -3.66
C VAL A 256 10.71 -1.57 -3.64
N PRO A 257 11.01 -0.45 -4.35
CA PRO A 257 12.37 0.12 -4.36
C PRO A 257 12.79 0.57 -2.97
N VAL A 258 11.87 1.10 -2.19
CA VAL A 258 12.13 1.54 -0.80
C VAL A 258 12.55 0.35 0.06
N PHE A 259 11.79 -0.75 0.02
CA PHE A 259 12.13 -1.94 0.78
C PHE A 259 13.45 -2.57 0.32
N VAL A 260 13.69 -2.68 -0.98
CA VAL A 260 14.94 -3.23 -1.50
C VAL A 260 16.15 -2.37 -1.08
N ILE A 261 16.05 -1.04 -1.13
CA ILE A 261 17.12 -0.14 -0.71
C ILE A 261 17.35 -0.27 0.81
N VAL A 262 16.31 -0.23 1.60
CA VAL A 262 16.43 -0.25 3.06
C VAL A 262 16.92 -1.60 3.56
N MET A 263 16.28 -2.70 3.13
CA MET A 263 16.62 -4.06 3.59
C MET A 263 17.93 -4.57 2.97
N GLY A 264 18.14 -4.32 1.67
CA GLY A 264 19.36 -4.74 0.97
C GLY A 264 20.61 -3.98 1.38
N SER A 265 20.49 -2.88 2.14
CA SER A 265 21.65 -2.10 2.61
C SER A 265 22.40 -2.75 3.79
N ALA A 266 21.75 -3.63 4.54
CA ALA A 266 22.30 -4.26 5.72
C ALA A 266 23.60 -5.03 5.46
N ASP A 267 23.61 -5.86 4.42
CA ASP A 267 24.75 -6.68 4.04
C ASP A 267 25.97 -5.83 3.68
N GLY A 268 25.76 -4.73 2.94
CA GLY A 268 26.83 -3.79 2.59
C GLY A 268 27.45 -3.12 3.82
N LEU A 269 26.62 -2.71 4.79
CA LEU A 269 27.08 -2.14 6.05
C LEU A 269 27.95 -3.13 6.84
N HIS A 270 27.48 -4.36 7.02
CA HIS A 270 28.20 -5.40 7.75
C HIS A 270 29.53 -5.74 7.07
N PHE A 271 29.53 -5.94 5.74
CA PHE A 271 30.74 -6.21 5.00
C PHE A 271 31.78 -5.09 5.15
N VAL A 272 31.38 -3.84 4.95
CA VAL A 272 32.30 -2.69 5.02
C VAL A 272 32.83 -2.48 6.45
N ALA A 273 32.01 -2.70 7.47
CA ALA A 273 32.46 -2.59 8.87
C ALA A 273 33.57 -3.63 9.20
N HIS A 274 33.35 -4.90 8.79
CA HIS A 274 34.37 -5.96 8.99
C HIS A 274 35.61 -5.74 8.13
N LEU A 275 35.46 -5.17 6.94
CA LEU A 275 36.59 -4.80 6.09
C LEU A 275 37.44 -3.70 6.76
N GLN A 276 36.83 -2.70 7.38
CA GLN A 276 37.55 -1.68 8.16
C GLN A 276 38.32 -2.29 9.33
N ASP A 277 37.72 -3.24 10.06
CA ASP A 277 38.37 -3.91 11.17
C ASP A 277 39.52 -4.81 10.73
N ALA A 278 39.40 -5.50 9.60
CA ALA A 278 40.47 -6.28 9.00
C ALA A 278 41.66 -5.40 8.58
N HIS A 279 41.37 -4.23 7.99
CA HIS A 279 42.38 -3.26 7.58
C HIS A 279 43.10 -2.63 8.79
N ARG A 280 42.39 -2.31 9.89
CA ARG A 280 42.99 -1.84 11.14
C ARG A 280 43.95 -2.86 11.78
N ARG A 281 43.71 -4.17 11.54
CA ARG A 281 44.61 -5.25 11.95
C ARG A 281 45.88 -5.35 11.08
N GLY A 282 46.07 -4.46 10.11
CA GLY A 282 47.25 -4.41 9.26
C GLY A 282 47.21 -5.37 8.05
N LEU A 283 46.07 -5.98 7.75
CA LEU A 283 45.94 -6.85 6.59
C LEU A 283 46.01 -6.02 5.28
N ASP A 284 46.69 -6.60 4.29
CA ASP A 284 46.69 -6.00 2.95
C ASP A 284 45.27 -6.05 2.34
N ARG A 285 45.06 -5.36 1.22
CA ARG A 285 43.79 -5.21 0.57
C ARG A 285 43.10 -6.54 0.28
N THR A 286 43.79 -7.46 -0.32
CA THR A 286 43.25 -8.77 -0.72
C THR A 286 42.96 -9.64 0.49
N ALA A 287 43.85 -9.64 1.46
CA ALA A 287 43.66 -10.37 2.72
C ALA A 287 42.54 -9.76 3.57
N ALA A 288 42.39 -8.42 3.58
CA ALA A 288 41.30 -7.75 4.29
C ALA A 288 39.92 -8.08 3.70
N VAL A 289 39.78 -8.05 2.36
CA VAL A 289 38.55 -8.46 1.67
C VAL A 289 38.24 -9.95 1.93
N ALA A 290 39.27 -10.80 1.85
CA ALA A 290 39.10 -12.24 2.11
C ALA A 290 38.71 -12.52 3.58
N SER A 291 39.29 -11.79 4.54
CA SER A 291 38.95 -11.90 5.96
C SER A 291 37.53 -11.43 6.21
N ALA A 292 37.13 -10.27 5.70
CA ALA A 292 35.78 -9.74 5.85
C ALA A 292 34.73 -10.74 5.30
N LEU A 293 34.96 -11.26 4.09
CA LEU A 293 34.05 -12.23 3.47
C LEU A 293 34.00 -13.58 4.23
N ALA A 294 35.11 -13.98 4.85
CA ALA A 294 35.15 -15.18 5.69
C ALA A 294 34.36 -14.98 6.99
N ASP A 295 34.40 -13.78 7.57
CA ASP A 295 33.76 -13.46 8.83
C ASP A 295 32.22 -13.29 8.67
N VAL A 296 31.77 -12.58 7.65
CA VAL A 296 30.35 -12.22 7.49
C VAL A 296 29.63 -12.87 6.32
N GLY A 297 30.32 -13.53 5.41
CA GLY A 297 29.69 -14.04 4.19
C GLY A 297 28.60 -15.08 4.43
N VAL A 298 28.77 -16.03 5.36
CA VAL A 298 27.70 -17.00 5.68
C VAL A 298 26.51 -16.31 6.37
N PRO A 299 26.70 -15.49 7.41
CA PRO A 299 25.62 -14.67 7.97
C PRO A 299 24.87 -13.86 6.89
N MET A 300 25.56 -13.17 5.98
CA MET A 300 24.92 -12.39 4.90
C MET A 300 24.02 -13.23 4.00
N VAL A 301 24.47 -14.41 3.54
CA VAL A 301 23.60 -15.31 2.75
C VAL A 301 22.38 -15.72 3.55
N LEU A 302 22.57 -15.98 4.84
CA LEU A 302 21.50 -16.45 5.70
C LEU A 302 20.45 -15.35 5.96
N THR A 303 20.89 -14.12 6.17
CA THR A 303 20.01 -12.96 6.33
C THR A 303 19.30 -12.63 5.02
N THR A 304 20.01 -12.63 3.87
CA THR A 304 19.37 -12.46 2.56
C THR A 304 18.27 -13.50 2.34
N VAL A 305 18.55 -14.78 2.63
CA VAL A 305 17.56 -15.86 2.46
C VAL A 305 16.41 -15.74 3.45
N SER A 306 16.67 -15.44 4.75
CA SER A 306 15.62 -15.33 5.76
C SER A 306 14.68 -14.17 5.46
N THR A 307 15.22 -13.04 5.02
CA THR A 307 14.41 -11.88 4.64
C THR A 307 13.62 -12.15 3.37
N ALA A 308 14.24 -12.74 2.34
CA ALA A 308 13.53 -13.16 1.13
C ALA A 308 12.38 -14.14 1.43
N VAL A 309 12.62 -15.12 2.32
CA VAL A 309 11.59 -16.07 2.77
C VAL A 309 10.45 -15.37 3.51
N GLY A 310 10.76 -14.37 4.35
CA GLY A 310 9.76 -13.54 5.00
C GLY A 310 8.84 -12.83 4.00
N PHE A 311 9.39 -12.27 2.93
CA PHE A 311 8.60 -11.65 1.86
C PHE A 311 7.86 -12.69 0.99
N LEU A 312 8.46 -13.82 0.67
CA LEU A 312 7.81 -14.89 -0.09
C LEU A 312 6.60 -15.50 0.65
N SER A 313 6.53 -15.40 1.98
CA SER A 313 5.34 -15.82 2.73
C SER A 313 4.06 -15.06 2.33
N LEU A 314 4.22 -13.87 1.75
CA LEU A 314 3.12 -13.07 1.23
C LEU A 314 2.41 -13.71 0.02
N ILE A 315 3.04 -14.67 -0.66
CA ILE A 315 2.40 -15.44 -1.74
C ILE A 315 1.16 -16.20 -1.21
N ALA A 316 1.21 -16.62 0.05
CA ALA A 316 0.12 -17.37 0.67
C ALA A 316 -1.12 -16.50 0.99
N THR A 317 -1.08 -15.19 0.81
CA THR A 317 -2.21 -14.28 1.09
C THR A 317 -3.36 -14.45 0.11
N GLY A 318 -3.10 -14.90 -1.12
CA GLY A 318 -4.10 -14.96 -2.18
C GLY A 318 -4.53 -13.60 -2.75
N VAL A 319 -3.82 -12.51 -2.38
CA VAL A 319 -4.08 -11.14 -2.86
C VAL A 319 -3.00 -10.75 -3.86
N PRO A 320 -3.31 -10.63 -5.17
CA PRO A 320 -2.30 -10.49 -6.22
C PRO A 320 -1.27 -9.38 -6.01
N PRO A 321 -1.62 -8.12 -5.64
CA PRO A 321 -0.62 -7.08 -5.43
C PRO A 321 0.29 -7.33 -4.22
N ILE A 322 -0.23 -7.99 -3.16
CA ILE A 322 0.58 -8.39 -2.00
C ILE A 322 1.56 -9.51 -2.40
N GLN A 323 1.10 -10.45 -3.22
CA GLN A 323 1.95 -11.53 -3.75
C GLN A 323 3.06 -10.94 -4.63
N GLN A 324 2.74 -10.02 -5.53
CA GLN A 324 3.71 -9.30 -6.37
C GLN A 324 4.74 -8.56 -5.52
N LEU A 325 4.30 -7.79 -4.51
CA LEU A 325 5.18 -7.13 -3.55
C LEU A 325 6.15 -8.14 -2.93
N GLY A 326 5.64 -9.26 -2.41
CA GLY A 326 6.44 -10.31 -1.79
C GLY A 326 7.51 -10.87 -2.72
N VAL A 327 7.12 -11.23 -3.93
CA VAL A 327 8.02 -11.80 -4.95
C VAL A 327 9.09 -10.80 -5.37
N PHE A 328 8.72 -9.57 -5.73
CA PHE A 328 9.68 -8.58 -6.25
C PHE A 328 10.63 -8.06 -5.18
N VAL A 329 10.15 -7.87 -3.95
CA VAL A 329 11.07 -7.52 -2.84
C VAL A 329 12.02 -8.68 -2.53
N ALA A 330 11.55 -9.93 -2.53
CA ALA A 330 12.42 -11.10 -2.33
C ALA A 330 13.48 -11.22 -3.43
N ILE A 331 13.11 -11.04 -4.70
CA ILE A 331 14.05 -10.98 -5.83
C ILE A 331 15.05 -9.83 -5.62
N GLY A 332 14.57 -8.64 -5.29
CA GLY A 332 15.39 -7.44 -5.08
C GLY A 332 16.41 -7.61 -3.96
N ILE A 333 16.00 -8.19 -2.83
CA ILE A 333 16.90 -8.54 -1.71
C ILE A 333 17.91 -9.59 -2.15
N GLY A 334 17.49 -10.61 -2.89
CA GLY A 334 18.39 -11.62 -3.46
C GLY A 334 19.44 -11.02 -4.39
N LEU A 335 19.03 -10.08 -5.27
CA LEU A 335 19.94 -9.35 -6.17
C LEU A 335 20.88 -8.45 -5.36
N ALA A 336 20.41 -7.69 -4.39
CA ALA A 336 21.23 -6.87 -3.52
C ALA A 336 22.25 -7.72 -2.73
N GLY A 337 21.83 -8.87 -2.20
CA GLY A 337 22.69 -9.84 -1.54
C GLY A 337 23.77 -10.38 -2.48
N ALA A 338 23.41 -10.77 -3.71
CA ALA A 338 24.39 -11.22 -4.72
C ALA A 338 25.39 -10.11 -5.07
N ILE A 339 24.93 -8.87 -5.23
CA ILE A 339 25.81 -7.70 -5.47
C ILE A 339 26.73 -7.47 -4.26
N SER A 340 26.22 -7.60 -3.04
CA SER A 340 27.03 -7.53 -1.80
C SER A 340 28.08 -8.62 -1.70
N TRP A 341 27.81 -9.80 -2.27
CA TRP A 341 28.73 -10.92 -2.26
C TRP A 341 29.81 -10.87 -3.35
N PHE A 342 29.48 -10.40 -4.53
CA PHE A 342 30.37 -10.43 -5.69
C PHE A 342 30.89 -9.04 -6.08
N THR A 343 29.99 -8.09 -6.27
CA THR A 343 30.33 -6.76 -6.81
C THR A 343 30.99 -5.87 -5.77
N LEU A 344 30.48 -5.86 -4.53
CA LEU A 344 31.03 -5.00 -3.47
C LEU A 344 32.49 -5.40 -3.13
N PRO A 345 32.87 -6.67 -2.91
CA PRO A 345 34.25 -7.08 -2.73
C PRO A 345 35.13 -6.75 -3.93
N ALA A 346 34.64 -6.96 -5.17
CA ALA A 346 35.35 -6.60 -6.38
C ALA A 346 35.61 -5.08 -6.48
N ALA A 347 34.61 -4.24 -6.18
CA ALA A 347 34.77 -2.78 -6.15
C ALA A 347 35.76 -2.32 -5.07
N MET A 348 35.65 -2.89 -3.87
CA MET A 348 36.53 -2.58 -2.75
C MET A 348 37.98 -2.95 -3.04
N SER A 349 38.24 -4.03 -3.80
CA SER A 349 39.58 -4.41 -4.19
C SER A 349 40.31 -3.35 -5.05
N HIS A 350 39.58 -2.45 -5.73
CA HIS A 350 40.14 -1.35 -6.52
C HIS A 350 40.15 -0.01 -5.77
N LEU A 351 39.19 0.22 -4.90
CA LEU A 351 38.94 1.55 -4.31
C LEU A 351 39.60 1.75 -2.94
N LEU A 352 40.03 0.69 -2.27
CA LEU A 352 40.66 0.72 -0.93
C LEU A 352 42.07 1.33 -0.80
N PRO A 353 42.88 1.65 -1.84
CA PRO A 353 44.30 1.94 -1.71
C PRO A 353 44.68 3.17 -0.88
N ARG A 354 43.72 3.95 -0.43
CA ARG A 354 43.93 5.23 0.23
C ARG A 354 43.18 5.42 1.55
N MET A 355 42.82 4.33 2.20
CA MET A 355 42.23 4.42 3.53
C MET A 355 43.37 4.49 4.56
N ALA A 356 43.75 5.69 4.95
CA ALA A 356 44.72 5.88 6.03
C ALA A 356 44.21 5.22 7.32
N ALA A 357 45.12 4.65 8.11
CA ALA A 357 44.88 4.00 9.38
C ALA A 357 44.20 4.88 10.46
N ASP A 358 44.13 6.20 10.20
CA ASP A 358 43.75 7.25 11.15
C ASP A 358 42.24 7.62 11.10
N ALA A 359 41.33 6.68 10.81
CA ALA A 359 39.92 6.99 11.00
C ALA A 359 39.59 7.03 12.51
N PRO A 360 39.05 8.14 13.03
CA PRO A 360 38.66 8.20 14.44
C PRO A 360 37.65 7.09 14.73
N PRO A 361 37.69 6.48 15.94
CA PRO A 361 36.65 5.55 16.33
C PRO A 361 35.29 6.25 16.24
N ALA A 362 34.31 5.60 15.62
CA ALA A 362 32.96 6.16 15.51
C ALA A 362 32.47 6.61 16.89
N ALA A 363 32.03 7.85 17.00
CA ALA A 363 31.70 8.51 18.28
C ALA A 363 30.66 7.78 19.15
N LEU A 364 29.86 6.91 18.56
CA LEU A 364 28.77 6.16 19.25
C LEU A 364 29.22 4.84 19.90
N GLY A 365 30.47 4.43 19.83
CA GLY A 365 30.77 2.99 19.96
C GLY A 365 31.02 2.44 21.36
N GLY A 366 31.82 3.06 22.17
CA GLY A 366 32.32 2.44 23.40
C GLY A 366 31.28 2.37 24.55
N HIS A 367 30.45 3.40 24.65
CA HIS A 367 29.43 3.50 25.71
C HIS A 367 28.25 2.55 25.45
N LEU A 368 27.81 2.39 24.18
CA LEU A 368 26.71 1.51 23.81
C LEU A 368 27.05 0.04 24.08
N ASP A 369 28.24 -0.42 23.65
CA ASP A 369 28.70 -1.80 23.86
C ASP A 369 28.78 -2.14 25.36
N ALA A 370 29.29 -1.20 26.18
CA ALA A 370 29.39 -1.38 27.62
C ALA A 370 28.00 -1.37 28.33
N ALA A 371 27.09 -0.50 27.87
CA ALA A 371 25.74 -0.42 28.39
C ALA A 371 24.94 -1.70 28.07
N VAL A 372 24.96 -2.16 26.82
CA VAL A 372 24.28 -3.40 26.40
C VAL A 372 24.85 -4.61 27.14
N ALA A 373 26.17 -4.72 27.23
CA ALA A 373 26.81 -5.84 27.97
C ALA A 373 26.43 -5.85 29.47
N ARG A 374 26.31 -4.68 30.13
CA ARG A 374 25.86 -4.58 31.54
C ARG A 374 24.38 -4.97 31.69
N LEU A 375 23.50 -4.51 30.78
CA LEU A 375 22.08 -4.83 30.80
C LEU A 375 21.88 -6.33 30.54
N ALA A 376 22.52 -6.87 29.53
CA ALA A 376 22.42 -8.27 29.14
C ALA A 376 23.00 -9.26 30.19
N SER A 377 23.92 -8.81 31.03
CA SER A 377 24.47 -9.63 32.12
C SER A 377 23.47 -9.89 33.25
N ARG A 378 22.43 -9.06 33.37
CA ARG A 378 21.42 -9.14 34.44
C ARG A 378 20.13 -9.80 33.91
N ARG A 379 19.93 -11.09 34.18
CA ARG A 379 18.75 -11.85 33.71
C ARG A 379 17.41 -11.23 34.10
N TRP A 380 17.30 -10.54 35.23
CA TRP A 380 16.06 -9.85 35.61
C TRP A 380 15.69 -8.74 34.63
N VAL A 381 16.68 -8.09 33.94
CA VAL A 381 16.44 -7.07 32.92
C VAL A 381 15.69 -7.67 31.74
N ALA A 382 16.02 -8.90 31.34
CA ALA A 382 15.27 -9.60 30.27
C ALA A 382 13.81 -9.79 30.68
N TRP A 383 13.51 -10.19 31.90
CA TRP A 383 12.13 -10.32 32.36
C TRP A 383 11.43 -8.97 32.53
N ALA A 384 12.13 -7.95 33.02
CA ALA A 384 11.62 -6.60 33.15
C ALA A 384 11.30 -5.96 31.77
N LEU A 385 11.95 -6.41 30.71
CA LEU A 385 11.64 -6.02 29.32
C LEU A 385 10.50 -6.84 28.75
N VAL A 386 10.56 -8.17 28.84
CA VAL A 386 9.64 -9.10 28.17
C VAL A 386 8.24 -9.05 28.76
N VAL A 387 8.12 -9.05 30.10
CA VAL A 387 6.80 -9.12 30.76
C VAL A 387 5.90 -7.93 30.39
N PRO A 388 6.35 -6.67 30.46
CA PRO A 388 5.54 -5.54 30.01
C PRO A 388 5.20 -5.58 28.51
N LEU A 389 6.14 -6.00 27.65
CA LEU A 389 5.90 -6.10 26.20
C LEU A 389 4.85 -7.17 25.88
N VAL A 390 4.93 -8.33 26.52
CA VAL A 390 3.93 -9.40 26.35
C VAL A 390 2.57 -9.00 26.93
N ALA A 391 2.56 -8.36 28.11
CA ALA A 391 1.32 -7.85 28.72
C ALA A 391 0.66 -6.78 27.82
N PHE A 392 1.45 -5.86 27.26
CA PHE A 392 0.99 -4.88 26.28
C PHE A 392 0.36 -5.57 25.06
N ALA A 393 1.06 -6.53 24.48
CA ALA A 393 0.54 -7.27 23.32
C ALA A 393 -0.75 -8.05 23.68
N ALA A 394 -0.78 -8.75 24.80
CA ALA A 394 -1.95 -9.51 25.25
C ALA A 394 -3.19 -8.61 25.47
N TRP A 395 -2.98 -7.36 25.86
CA TRP A 395 -4.07 -6.39 26.04
C TRP A 395 -4.60 -5.84 24.72
N PHE A 396 -3.72 -5.49 23.78
CA PHE A 396 -4.10 -4.78 22.56
C PHE A 396 -4.42 -5.70 21.38
N VAL A 397 -3.68 -6.79 21.15
CA VAL A 397 -3.85 -7.68 19.98
C VAL A 397 -5.29 -8.20 19.79
N PRO A 398 -6.05 -8.59 20.86
CA PRO A 398 -7.43 -9.03 20.67
C PRO A 398 -8.41 -7.94 20.20
N ARG A 399 -7.98 -6.67 20.20
CA ARG A 399 -8.78 -5.51 19.77
C ARG A 399 -8.37 -5.01 18.37
N LEU A 400 -7.64 -5.82 17.63
CA LEU A 400 -7.18 -5.47 16.29
C LEU A 400 -8.37 -5.36 15.34
N GLU A 401 -8.50 -4.21 14.70
CA GLU A 401 -9.55 -3.91 13.75
C GLU A 401 -9.00 -3.89 12.32
N VAL A 402 -9.86 -4.27 11.37
CA VAL A 402 -9.56 -4.26 9.94
C VAL A 402 -10.45 -3.23 9.27
N ASP A 403 -9.84 -2.36 8.48
CA ASP A 403 -10.54 -1.37 7.67
C ASP A 403 -9.98 -1.39 6.26
N SER A 404 -10.85 -1.52 5.29
CA SER A 404 -10.51 -1.64 3.87
C SER A 404 -11.03 -0.49 3.01
N ASP A 405 -11.65 0.54 3.60
CA ASP A 405 -12.12 1.70 2.84
C ASP A 405 -10.92 2.46 2.24
N PRO A 406 -10.77 2.54 0.90
CA PRO A 406 -9.70 3.28 0.25
C PRO A 406 -9.68 4.77 0.57
N MET A 407 -10.80 5.36 1.01
CA MET A 407 -10.83 6.77 1.42
C MET A 407 -9.96 7.02 2.66
N PHE A 408 -9.70 6.01 3.50
CA PHE A 408 -8.73 6.10 4.59
C PHE A 408 -7.28 6.23 4.13
N TYR A 409 -6.99 5.94 2.84
CA TYR A 409 -5.65 6.11 2.30
C TYR A 409 -5.27 7.59 2.16
N PHE A 410 -6.25 8.47 1.98
CA PHE A 410 -6.05 9.91 1.92
C PHE A 410 -6.18 10.58 3.30
N ALA A 411 -5.39 11.58 3.56
CA ALA A 411 -5.52 12.41 4.77
C ALA A 411 -6.84 13.18 4.73
N HIS A 412 -7.40 13.56 5.89
CA HIS A 412 -8.66 14.30 5.96
C HIS A 412 -8.63 15.65 5.27
N ASP A 413 -7.47 16.29 5.20
CA ASP A 413 -7.20 17.55 4.51
C ASP A 413 -6.88 17.40 3.02
N HIS A 414 -6.80 16.15 2.52
CA HIS A 414 -6.53 15.90 1.12
C HIS A 414 -7.73 16.28 0.24
N PRO A 415 -7.52 16.98 -0.91
CA PRO A 415 -8.63 17.46 -1.76
C PRO A 415 -9.60 16.36 -2.22
N VAL A 416 -9.09 15.18 -2.59
CA VAL A 416 -9.93 14.02 -2.98
C VAL A 416 -10.84 13.62 -1.82
N ARG A 417 -10.31 13.49 -0.58
CA ARG A 417 -11.09 13.12 0.59
C ARG A 417 -12.17 14.18 0.88
N GLN A 418 -11.79 15.44 0.85
CA GLN A 418 -12.74 16.55 1.07
C GLN A 418 -13.85 16.57 0.01
N SER A 419 -13.52 16.27 -1.26
CA SER A 419 -14.50 16.17 -2.33
C SER A 419 -15.53 15.08 -2.07
N PHE A 420 -15.07 13.88 -1.68
CA PHE A 420 -15.94 12.76 -1.33
C PHE A 420 -16.80 13.07 -0.09
N ASP A 421 -16.20 13.63 0.97
CA ASP A 421 -16.90 14.00 2.20
C ASP A 421 -17.99 15.07 1.91
N ARG A 422 -17.71 16.02 0.99
CA ARG A 422 -18.69 17.05 0.57
C ARG A 422 -19.85 16.44 -0.22
N VAL A 423 -19.55 15.55 -1.18
CA VAL A 423 -20.60 14.84 -1.94
C VAL A 423 -21.46 13.99 -1.01
N ALA A 424 -20.83 13.27 -0.07
CA ALA A 424 -21.54 12.46 0.91
C ALA A 424 -22.44 13.30 1.82
N ALA A 425 -21.98 14.47 2.26
CA ALA A 425 -22.75 15.38 3.11
C ALA A 425 -23.94 16.00 2.36
N ALA A 426 -23.77 16.37 1.08
CA ALA A 426 -24.80 17.06 0.29
C ALA A 426 -25.85 16.07 -0.28
N PHE A 427 -25.41 14.90 -0.76
CA PHE A 427 -26.27 13.98 -1.51
C PHE A 427 -26.47 12.61 -0.87
N GLY A 428 -26.02 12.39 0.37
CA GLY A 428 -25.91 11.06 0.98
C GLY A 428 -24.62 10.38 0.56
N GLY A 429 -24.53 9.06 0.56
CA GLY A 429 -23.28 8.34 0.26
C GLY A 429 -22.66 8.72 -1.10
N ALA A 430 -21.34 8.92 -1.12
CA ALA A 430 -20.61 9.22 -2.35
C ALA A 430 -20.36 7.97 -3.24
N THR A 431 -20.66 6.77 -2.73
CA THR A 431 -20.41 5.48 -3.39
C THR A 431 -21.71 4.69 -3.52
N PRO A 432 -22.33 4.66 -4.72
CA PRO A 432 -23.56 3.90 -4.93
C PRO A 432 -23.31 2.40 -4.92
N LEU A 433 -24.34 1.62 -4.53
CA LEU A 433 -24.44 0.20 -4.84
C LEU A 433 -25.25 0.02 -6.13
N PHE A 434 -24.99 -1.08 -6.79
CA PHE A 434 -25.69 -1.47 -8.01
C PHE A 434 -26.32 -2.84 -7.80
N GLY A 435 -27.60 -2.96 -8.13
CA GLY A 435 -28.29 -4.23 -8.08
C GLY A 435 -28.83 -4.63 -9.45
N GLU A 436 -29.03 -5.92 -9.64
CA GLU A 436 -29.62 -6.50 -10.83
C GLU A 436 -30.87 -7.28 -10.45
N PHE A 437 -32.00 -6.87 -11.02
CA PHE A 437 -33.28 -7.58 -10.95
C PHE A 437 -33.37 -8.54 -12.13
N GLU A 438 -33.62 -9.81 -11.88
CA GLU A 438 -33.77 -10.85 -12.91
C GLU A 438 -35.13 -10.72 -13.61
N ILE A 439 -35.12 -10.63 -14.94
CA ILE A 439 -36.35 -10.57 -15.72
C ILE A 439 -36.73 -11.93 -16.30
N ASP A 440 -38.01 -12.20 -16.38
CA ASP A 440 -38.55 -13.33 -17.15
C ASP A 440 -38.67 -12.91 -18.62
N PRO A 441 -37.85 -13.45 -19.54
CA PRO A 441 -37.89 -13.07 -20.94
C PRO A 441 -39.23 -13.42 -21.64
N ASN A 442 -40.08 -14.23 -21.03
CA ASN A 442 -41.39 -14.60 -21.57
C ASN A 442 -42.49 -13.60 -21.16
N GLN A 443 -42.21 -12.64 -20.31
CA GLN A 443 -43.17 -11.62 -19.85
C GLN A 443 -42.86 -10.25 -20.45
N PRO A 444 -43.90 -9.43 -20.75
CA PRO A 444 -43.69 -8.04 -21.16
C PRO A 444 -42.95 -7.27 -20.06
N LEU A 445 -42.02 -6.37 -20.47
CA LEU A 445 -41.23 -5.56 -19.53
C LEU A 445 -42.12 -4.74 -18.57
N GLU A 446 -43.23 -4.20 -19.10
CA GLU A 446 -44.18 -3.40 -18.30
C GLU A 446 -44.78 -4.23 -17.13
N ALA A 447 -44.97 -5.53 -17.29
CA ALA A 447 -45.45 -6.40 -16.23
C ALA A 447 -44.42 -6.59 -15.12
N GLN A 448 -43.15 -6.45 -15.42
CA GLN A 448 -42.04 -6.65 -14.49
C GLN A 448 -41.64 -5.38 -13.70
N LEU A 449 -42.11 -4.20 -14.15
CA LEU A 449 -41.89 -2.96 -13.42
C LEU A 449 -42.58 -2.90 -12.05
N GLY A 450 -43.69 -3.60 -11.89
CA GLY A 450 -44.37 -3.76 -10.59
C GLY A 450 -43.51 -4.48 -9.55
N PRO A 451 -43.11 -5.74 -9.82
CA PRO A 451 -42.17 -6.49 -8.97
C PRO A 451 -40.87 -5.74 -8.71
N LEU A 452 -40.23 -5.11 -9.73
CA LEU A 452 -39.02 -4.30 -9.53
C LEU A 452 -39.24 -3.15 -8.53
N ARG A 453 -40.41 -2.50 -8.58
CA ARG A 453 -40.76 -1.45 -7.61
C ARG A 453 -40.96 -1.99 -6.21
N GLU A 454 -41.50 -3.19 -6.05
CA GLU A 454 -41.63 -3.82 -4.74
C GLU A 454 -40.27 -4.17 -4.14
N VAL A 455 -39.38 -4.75 -4.93
CA VAL A 455 -37.98 -5.00 -4.55
C VAL A 455 -37.25 -3.67 -4.19
N SER A 456 -37.37 -2.65 -5.03
CA SER A 456 -36.77 -1.33 -4.74
C SER A 456 -37.23 -0.78 -3.38
N ARG A 457 -38.54 -0.82 -3.10
CA ARG A 457 -39.08 -0.39 -1.81
C ARG A 457 -38.67 -1.26 -0.63
N ALA A 458 -38.46 -2.55 -0.84
CA ALA A 458 -37.99 -3.46 0.20
C ALA A 458 -36.53 -3.10 0.57
N ILE A 459 -35.69 -2.80 -0.43
CA ILE A 459 -34.30 -2.38 -0.22
C ILE A 459 -34.24 -0.98 0.45
N GLU A 460 -35.12 -0.02 0.06
CA GLU A 460 -35.18 1.30 0.67
C GLU A 460 -35.48 1.27 2.17
N ARG A 461 -36.10 0.21 2.68
CA ARG A 461 -36.39 0.06 4.12
C ARG A 461 -35.20 -0.45 4.94
N LEU A 462 -34.11 -0.83 4.29
CA LEU A 462 -32.90 -1.30 4.97
C LEU A 462 -32.18 -0.11 5.62
N PRO A 463 -31.53 -0.30 6.76
CA PRO A 463 -30.82 0.75 7.46
C PRO A 463 -29.69 1.32 6.58
N GLY A 464 -29.50 2.64 6.59
CA GLY A 464 -28.45 3.30 5.82
C GLY A 464 -28.69 3.37 4.30
N ILE A 465 -29.87 2.98 3.81
CA ILE A 465 -30.29 3.21 2.42
C ILE A 465 -31.14 4.48 2.34
N ARG A 466 -30.70 5.41 1.49
CA ARG A 466 -31.40 6.68 1.26
C ARG A 466 -32.49 6.57 0.20
N ALA A 467 -32.14 5.95 -0.94
CA ALA A 467 -33.06 5.80 -2.06
C ALA A 467 -32.60 4.67 -3.00
N VAL A 468 -33.57 4.10 -3.73
CA VAL A 468 -33.30 3.17 -4.83
C VAL A 468 -33.83 3.76 -6.13
N VAL A 469 -32.97 3.87 -7.13
CA VAL A 469 -33.32 4.41 -8.46
C VAL A 469 -33.44 3.26 -9.43
N SER A 470 -34.59 3.03 -9.96
CA SER A 470 -34.90 1.93 -10.88
C SER A 470 -35.64 2.39 -12.15
N LEU A 471 -35.66 1.54 -13.15
CA LEU A 471 -36.48 1.79 -14.35
C LEU A 471 -37.98 1.89 -14.01
N ALA A 472 -38.43 1.26 -12.93
CA ALA A 472 -39.81 1.37 -12.47
C ALA A 472 -40.19 2.80 -12.05
N ASP A 473 -39.22 3.63 -11.69
CA ASP A 473 -39.40 5.03 -11.30
C ASP A 473 -39.23 5.97 -12.48
N ILE A 474 -38.32 5.65 -13.39
CA ILE A 474 -37.93 6.50 -14.53
C ILE A 474 -38.90 6.30 -15.72
N LEU A 475 -39.15 5.05 -16.12
CA LEU A 475 -39.86 4.74 -17.36
C LEU A 475 -41.28 5.31 -17.45
N PRO A 476 -42.11 5.32 -16.38
CA PRO A 476 -43.43 5.95 -16.41
C PRO A 476 -43.41 7.45 -16.72
N ARG A 477 -42.31 8.13 -16.43
CA ARG A 477 -42.12 9.57 -16.64
C ARG A 477 -41.51 9.90 -18.00
N VAL A 478 -41.01 8.87 -18.73
CA VAL A 478 -40.49 9.00 -20.09
C VAL A 478 -41.61 8.90 -21.11
N PRO A 479 -41.71 9.81 -22.11
CA PRO A 479 -42.68 9.72 -23.21
C PRO A 479 -42.60 8.37 -23.88
N VAL A 480 -43.75 7.77 -24.21
CA VAL A 480 -43.85 6.39 -24.76
C VAL A 480 -42.96 6.21 -26.01
N ARG A 481 -42.87 7.23 -26.86
CA ARG A 481 -42.02 7.23 -28.07
C ARG A 481 -40.52 7.13 -27.80
N GLU A 482 -40.08 7.52 -26.58
CA GLU A 482 -38.68 7.58 -26.22
C GLU A 482 -38.24 6.40 -25.33
N ARG A 483 -39.21 5.60 -24.84
CA ARG A 483 -38.94 4.46 -23.94
C ARG A 483 -38.04 3.42 -24.58
N ALA A 484 -38.22 3.14 -25.89
CA ALA A 484 -37.38 2.18 -26.59
C ALA A 484 -35.90 2.64 -26.63
N ALA A 485 -35.63 3.93 -26.84
CA ALA A 485 -34.30 4.50 -26.83
C ALA A 485 -33.63 4.48 -25.43
N VAL A 486 -34.43 4.63 -24.36
CA VAL A 486 -33.93 4.46 -22.97
C VAL A 486 -33.56 3.01 -22.71
N LEU A 487 -34.39 2.06 -23.15
CA LEU A 487 -34.17 0.63 -22.91
C LEU A 487 -33.00 0.07 -23.75
N SER A 488 -32.83 0.56 -24.99
CA SER A 488 -31.68 0.17 -25.83
C SER A 488 -30.36 0.81 -25.38
N GLY A 489 -30.41 1.85 -24.53
CA GLY A 489 -29.25 2.62 -24.13
C GLY A 489 -28.85 3.72 -25.12
N GLU A 490 -29.60 3.89 -26.23
CA GLU A 490 -29.39 4.99 -27.19
C GLU A 490 -29.60 6.36 -26.54
N ARG A 491 -30.53 6.42 -25.57
CA ARG A 491 -30.72 7.59 -24.72
C ARG A 491 -30.07 7.34 -23.37
N PRO A 492 -28.92 7.96 -23.07
CA PRO A 492 -28.24 7.76 -21.81
C PRO A 492 -29.04 8.30 -20.64
N LEU A 493 -29.10 7.53 -19.54
CA LEU A 493 -29.61 7.98 -18.25
C LEU A 493 -28.44 8.49 -17.39
N PRO A 494 -28.69 9.32 -16.37
CA PRO A 494 -27.64 9.83 -15.48
C PRO A 494 -26.75 8.75 -14.85
N PHE A 495 -27.33 7.57 -14.59
CA PHE A 495 -26.63 6.43 -14.00
C PHE A 495 -26.19 5.36 -15.02
N GLY A 496 -26.16 5.68 -16.31
CA GLY A 496 -25.81 4.76 -17.38
C GLY A 496 -26.94 3.84 -17.83
N ARG A 497 -26.60 2.76 -18.55
CA ARG A 497 -27.57 1.79 -19.04
C ARG A 497 -28.20 1.01 -17.88
N MET A 498 -29.52 0.88 -17.88
CA MET A 498 -30.30 0.24 -16.82
C MET A 498 -31.09 -0.99 -17.28
N ALA A 499 -31.00 -1.40 -18.52
CA ALA A 499 -31.63 -2.61 -19.04
C ALA A 499 -30.62 -3.43 -19.83
N SER A 500 -30.66 -4.75 -19.67
CA SER A 500 -29.96 -5.77 -20.46
C SER A 500 -30.96 -6.76 -21.04
N GLU A 501 -30.49 -7.80 -21.73
CA GLU A 501 -31.36 -8.84 -22.30
C GLU A 501 -32.10 -9.66 -21.26
N ASP A 502 -31.51 -9.85 -20.07
CA ASP A 502 -31.97 -10.75 -19.02
C ASP A 502 -32.06 -10.10 -17.62
N GLY A 503 -31.85 -8.78 -17.52
CA GLY A 503 -31.87 -8.08 -16.24
C GLY A 503 -32.18 -6.59 -16.31
N LEU A 504 -32.67 -6.06 -15.20
CA LEU A 504 -32.85 -4.63 -14.98
C LEU A 504 -31.94 -4.16 -13.86
N ARG A 505 -31.05 -3.23 -14.17
CA ARG A 505 -30.15 -2.62 -13.18
C ARG A 505 -30.92 -1.58 -12.37
N PHE A 506 -30.62 -1.53 -11.08
CA PHE A 506 -31.06 -0.45 -10.19
C PHE A 506 -29.85 0.09 -9.41
N VAL A 507 -29.94 1.34 -9.00
CA VAL A 507 -28.87 2.05 -8.27
C VAL A 507 -29.37 2.34 -6.86
N VAL A 508 -28.60 1.96 -5.86
CA VAL A 508 -28.90 2.18 -4.45
C VAL A 508 -28.00 3.29 -3.92
N LEU A 509 -28.60 4.37 -3.48
CA LEU A 509 -27.92 5.49 -2.83
C LEU A 509 -27.94 5.24 -1.33
N THR A 510 -26.76 5.30 -0.70
CA THR A 510 -26.59 5.05 0.72
C THR A 510 -26.40 6.34 1.51
N GLU A 511 -26.77 6.33 2.77
CA GLU A 511 -26.28 7.27 3.78
C GLU A 511 -24.87 6.85 4.22
N PRO A 512 -24.16 7.64 5.04
CA PRO A 512 -22.95 7.16 5.71
C PRO A 512 -23.26 5.87 6.48
N PHE A 513 -22.52 4.80 6.22
CA PHE A 513 -22.83 3.44 6.67
C PHE A 513 -21.66 2.83 7.47
N ALA A 514 -21.98 1.82 8.28
CA ALA A 514 -20.99 0.98 8.96
C ALA A 514 -20.88 -0.40 8.27
N THR A 515 -19.81 -1.13 8.56
CA THR A 515 -19.62 -2.51 8.04
C THR A 515 -20.77 -3.45 8.41
N ALA A 516 -21.46 -3.21 9.55
CA ALA A 516 -22.63 -3.97 9.97
C ALA A 516 -23.81 -3.79 9.01
N ASP A 517 -23.99 -2.57 8.48
CA ASP A 517 -25.07 -2.26 7.53
C ASP A 517 -24.86 -3.01 6.22
N VAL A 518 -23.62 -3.08 5.73
CA VAL A 518 -23.26 -3.82 4.50
C VAL A 518 -23.60 -5.30 4.63
N ARG A 519 -23.35 -5.91 5.80
CA ARG A 519 -23.74 -7.30 6.04
C ARG A 519 -25.27 -7.48 6.06
N ALA A 520 -25.98 -6.56 6.70
CA ALA A 520 -27.45 -6.58 6.73
C ALA A 520 -28.03 -6.44 5.31
N TRP A 521 -27.45 -5.61 4.45
CA TRP A 521 -27.86 -5.49 3.05
C TRP A 521 -27.65 -6.79 2.28
N ARG A 522 -26.49 -7.42 2.44
CA ARG A 522 -26.17 -8.71 1.80
C ARG A 522 -27.15 -9.81 2.23
N GLU A 523 -27.39 -9.94 3.52
CA GLU A 523 -28.32 -10.95 4.06
C GLU A 523 -29.75 -10.73 3.58
N ALA A 524 -30.20 -9.46 3.59
CA ALA A 524 -31.54 -9.11 3.16
C ALA A 524 -31.74 -9.35 1.65
N THR A 525 -30.78 -8.97 0.80
CA THR A 525 -30.90 -9.16 -0.65
C THR A 525 -30.71 -10.61 -1.08
N ALA A 526 -29.89 -11.40 -0.39
CA ALA A 526 -29.79 -12.84 -0.60
C ALA A 526 -31.09 -13.59 -0.32
N ALA A 527 -32.02 -13.03 0.47
CA ALA A 527 -33.34 -13.56 0.73
C ALA A 527 -34.38 -13.15 -0.33
N MET A 528 -34.03 -12.33 -1.32
CA MET A 528 -34.89 -11.85 -2.40
C MET A 528 -34.55 -12.62 -3.69
N PRO A 529 -35.37 -13.59 -4.13
CA PRO A 529 -35.03 -14.44 -5.28
C PRO A 529 -35.01 -13.68 -6.61
N GLU A 530 -35.64 -12.50 -6.67
CA GLU A 530 -35.68 -11.65 -7.85
C GLU A 530 -34.42 -10.79 -8.00
N VAL A 531 -33.59 -10.68 -6.94
CA VAL A 531 -32.33 -9.95 -6.96
C VAL A 531 -31.20 -10.93 -7.28
N ARG A 532 -30.70 -10.86 -8.51
CA ARG A 532 -29.58 -11.70 -8.96
C ARG A 532 -28.30 -11.35 -8.22
N VAL A 533 -28.03 -10.05 -8.08
CA VAL A 533 -26.84 -9.52 -7.41
C VAL A 533 -27.11 -8.12 -6.87
N LEU A 534 -26.54 -7.81 -5.70
CA LEU A 534 -26.33 -6.46 -5.22
C LEU A 534 -24.83 -6.33 -4.93
N SER A 535 -24.14 -5.41 -5.59
CA SER A 535 -22.71 -5.21 -5.45
C SER A 535 -22.34 -3.74 -5.65
N GLY A 536 -21.10 -3.41 -5.36
CA GLY A 536 -20.57 -2.07 -5.45
C GLY A 536 -19.44 -1.83 -4.46
N PRO A 537 -18.78 -0.67 -4.49
CA PRO A 537 -17.62 -0.41 -3.64
C PRO A 537 -17.81 -0.78 -2.16
N PRO A 538 -18.91 -0.46 -1.48
CA PRO A 538 -19.12 -0.86 -0.08
C PRO A 538 -19.07 -2.37 0.15
N MET A 539 -19.70 -3.15 -0.74
CA MET A 539 -19.69 -4.62 -0.66
C MET A 539 -18.31 -5.20 -0.91
N LEU A 540 -17.61 -4.64 -1.90
CA LEU A 540 -16.24 -5.02 -2.24
C LEU A 540 -15.29 -4.75 -1.09
N PHE A 541 -15.42 -3.62 -0.40
CA PHE A 541 -14.57 -3.28 0.74
C PHE A 541 -14.81 -4.17 1.95
N GLU A 542 -16.06 -4.56 2.21
CA GLU A 542 -16.35 -5.53 3.27
C GLU A 542 -15.75 -6.90 2.97
N ALA A 543 -15.88 -7.39 1.73
CA ALA A 543 -15.26 -8.64 1.30
C ALA A 543 -13.73 -8.57 1.38
N LEU A 544 -13.12 -7.42 1.03
CA LEU A 544 -11.70 -7.18 1.15
C LEU A 544 -11.24 -7.19 2.61
N ALA A 545 -12.00 -6.62 3.54
CA ALA A 545 -11.66 -6.63 4.96
C ALA A 545 -11.53 -8.07 5.50
N ALA A 546 -12.47 -8.95 5.14
CA ALA A 546 -12.41 -10.36 5.50
C ALA A 546 -11.17 -11.07 4.89
N GLN A 547 -10.84 -10.74 3.65
CA GLN A 547 -9.66 -11.27 2.96
C GLN A 547 -8.36 -10.77 3.61
N ILE A 548 -8.27 -9.49 3.99
CA ILE A 548 -7.12 -8.90 4.69
C ILE A 548 -6.88 -9.59 6.03
N ALA A 549 -7.92 -9.81 6.84
CA ALA A 549 -7.80 -10.50 8.11
C ALA A 549 -7.27 -11.94 7.95
N ARG A 550 -7.75 -12.65 6.95
CA ARG A 550 -7.27 -13.99 6.59
C ARG A 550 -5.82 -13.95 6.09
N ALA A 551 -5.51 -13.01 5.19
CA ALA A 551 -4.17 -12.82 4.63
C ALA A 551 -3.13 -12.55 5.73
N GLN A 552 -3.46 -11.71 6.74
CA GLN A 552 -2.61 -11.44 7.89
C GLN A 552 -2.24 -12.73 8.63
N THR A 553 -3.25 -13.55 8.95
CA THR A 553 -3.04 -14.79 9.72
C THR A 553 -2.24 -15.82 8.91
N VAL A 554 -2.59 -16.01 7.64
CA VAL A 554 -1.97 -17.01 6.77
C VAL A 554 -0.52 -16.64 6.44
N SER A 555 -0.26 -15.38 6.04
CA SER A 555 1.10 -14.94 5.71
C SER A 555 2.04 -15.00 6.91
N LEU A 556 1.55 -14.59 8.09
CA LEU A 556 2.32 -14.62 9.32
C LEU A 556 2.65 -16.07 9.76
N ALA A 557 1.68 -16.98 9.67
CA ALA A 557 1.88 -18.40 9.97
C ALA A 557 2.92 -19.03 9.03
N TRP A 558 2.83 -18.76 7.73
CA TRP A 558 3.83 -19.21 6.76
C TRP A 558 5.20 -18.59 6.99
N ALA A 559 5.26 -17.29 7.30
CA ALA A 559 6.52 -16.62 7.62
C ALA A 559 7.20 -17.29 8.82
N PHE A 560 6.48 -17.54 9.92
CA PHE A 560 7.01 -18.24 11.08
C PHE A 560 7.46 -19.67 10.75
N ALA A 561 6.64 -20.42 10.01
CA ALA A 561 6.95 -21.81 9.66
C ALA A 561 8.23 -21.90 8.79
N LEU A 562 8.33 -21.05 7.75
CA LEU A 562 9.46 -21.05 6.82
C LEU A 562 10.75 -20.57 7.51
N VAL A 563 10.68 -19.52 8.33
CA VAL A 563 11.84 -19.01 9.08
C VAL A 563 12.27 -20.03 10.14
N ALA A 564 11.32 -20.66 10.85
CA ALA A 564 11.64 -21.72 11.81
C ALA A 564 12.34 -22.91 11.13
N LEU A 565 11.84 -23.33 9.97
CA LEU A 565 12.44 -24.39 9.16
C LEU A 565 13.86 -24.03 8.71
N LEU A 566 14.06 -22.79 8.22
CA LEU A 566 15.36 -22.27 7.82
C LEU A 566 16.35 -22.31 8.98
N LEU A 567 15.99 -21.78 10.15
CA LEU A 567 16.84 -21.76 11.33
C LEU A 567 17.14 -23.17 11.82
N TRP A 568 16.16 -24.07 11.81
CA TRP A 568 16.37 -25.46 12.14
C TRP A 568 17.35 -26.14 11.16
N ALA A 569 17.18 -25.92 9.87
CA ALA A 569 18.06 -26.48 8.84
C ALA A 569 19.52 -26.01 9.01
N VAL A 570 19.71 -24.74 9.41
CA VAL A 570 21.01 -24.11 9.59
C VAL A 570 21.67 -24.55 10.90
N TYR A 571 20.97 -24.40 12.00
CA TYR A 571 21.54 -24.70 13.32
C TYR A 571 21.55 -26.20 13.66
N ARG A 572 20.71 -27.01 12.97
CA ARG A 572 20.52 -28.44 13.24
C ARG A 572 20.19 -28.76 14.71
N ARG A 573 19.71 -27.73 15.42
CA ARG A 573 19.39 -27.78 16.85
C ARG A 573 18.16 -26.92 17.13
N ILE A 574 17.13 -27.56 17.70
CA ILE A 574 15.84 -26.92 17.93
C ILE A 574 15.90 -25.83 19.02
N ASP A 575 16.74 -26.08 20.06
CA ASP A 575 16.94 -25.12 21.14
C ASP A 575 17.53 -23.78 20.63
N ARG A 576 18.43 -23.81 19.65
CA ARG A 576 19.02 -22.61 19.03
C ARG A 576 18.06 -21.93 18.08
N ALA A 577 17.27 -22.69 17.33
CA ALA A 577 16.24 -22.15 16.46
C ALA A 577 15.17 -21.41 17.28
N LEU A 578 14.70 -22.01 18.38
CA LEU A 578 13.76 -21.38 19.30
C LEU A 578 14.34 -20.13 19.99
N LEU A 579 15.61 -20.16 20.38
CA LEU A 579 16.31 -19.02 20.94
C LEU A 579 16.39 -17.85 19.95
N ALA A 580 16.62 -18.12 18.67
CA ALA A 580 16.63 -17.10 17.62
C ALA A 580 15.23 -16.55 17.34
N LEU A 581 14.18 -17.39 17.39
CA LEU A 581 12.80 -16.99 17.14
C LEU A 581 12.18 -16.17 18.27
N ALA A 582 12.58 -16.38 19.53
CA ALA A 582 11.95 -15.76 20.69
C ALA A 582 11.92 -14.21 20.63
N PRO A 583 13.02 -13.50 20.32
CA PRO A 583 13.01 -12.03 20.21
C PRO A 583 12.03 -11.53 19.14
N ILE A 584 12.01 -12.19 17.98
CA ILE A 584 11.17 -11.74 16.88
C ILE A 584 9.68 -12.06 17.09
N THR A 585 9.37 -13.17 17.78
CA THR A 585 8.00 -13.48 18.19
C THR A 585 7.44 -12.37 19.09
N ILE A 586 8.22 -11.94 20.09
CA ILE A 586 7.83 -10.84 20.97
C ILE A 586 7.68 -9.55 20.15
N THR A 587 8.60 -9.29 19.23
CA THR A 587 8.54 -8.09 18.38
C THR A 587 7.28 -8.05 17.53
N VAL A 588 6.91 -9.15 16.86
CA VAL A 588 5.68 -9.22 16.05
C VAL A 588 4.44 -8.99 16.93
N LEU A 589 4.39 -9.60 18.13
CA LEU A 589 3.28 -9.38 19.04
C LEU A 589 3.18 -7.91 19.50
N VAL A 590 4.31 -7.27 19.80
CA VAL A 590 4.36 -5.85 20.16
C VAL A 590 3.93 -4.97 19.00
N VAL A 591 4.35 -5.27 17.79
CA VAL A 591 3.95 -4.54 16.57
C VAL A 591 2.44 -4.62 16.35
N LEU A 592 1.83 -5.81 16.45
CA LEU A 592 0.38 -5.96 16.35
C LEU A 592 -0.35 -5.19 17.48
N GLY A 593 0.19 -5.23 18.70
CA GLY A 593 -0.33 -4.42 19.80
C GLY A 593 -0.18 -2.92 19.57
N PHE A 594 0.94 -2.49 18.99
CA PHE A 594 1.18 -1.08 18.62
C PHE A 594 0.21 -0.58 17.56
N VAL A 595 -0.06 -1.37 16.52
CA VAL A 595 -1.05 -1.08 15.48
C VAL A 595 -2.38 -0.73 16.14
N THR A 596 -2.88 -1.60 17.02
CA THR A 596 -4.13 -1.37 17.75
C THR A 596 -4.06 -0.17 18.68
N ALA A 597 -3.01 -0.07 19.50
CA ALA A 597 -2.85 1.01 20.49
C ALA A 597 -2.77 2.41 19.85
N SER A 598 -2.29 2.49 18.61
CA SER A 598 -2.15 3.74 17.85
C SER A 598 -3.40 4.08 17.01
N GLY A 599 -4.48 3.29 17.09
CA GLY A 599 -5.65 3.47 16.25
C GLY A 599 -5.38 3.23 14.76
N ILE A 600 -4.33 2.49 14.44
CA ILE A 600 -4.03 2.05 13.08
C ILE A 600 -4.86 0.81 12.81
N HIS A 601 -5.65 0.82 11.74
CA HIS A 601 -6.39 -0.35 11.29
C HIS A 601 -5.54 -1.19 10.33
N LEU A 602 -5.75 -2.50 10.33
CA LEU A 602 -5.21 -3.35 9.28
C LEU A 602 -5.91 -3.04 7.95
N ASN A 603 -5.12 -2.76 6.95
CA ASN A 603 -5.56 -2.57 5.58
C ASN A 603 -4.63 -3.30 4.61
N LEU A 604 -4.89 -3.22 3.32
CA LEU A 604 -4.16 -3.93 2.27
C LEU A 604 -2.64 -3.66 2.29
N ILE A 605 -2.21 -2.49 2.78
CA ILE A 605 -0.81 -2.09 2.85
C ILE A 605 -0.20 -2.43 4.22
N THR A 606 -0.92 -2.23 5.32
CA THR A 606 -0.36 -2.46 6.68
C THR A 606 -0.29 -3.95 7.05
N VAL A 607 -1.12 -4.80 6.40
CA VAL A 607 -1.14 -6.25 6.63
C VAL A 607 0.20 -6.93 6.38
N VAL A 608 1.01 -6.41 5.46
CA VAL A 608 2.31 -6.99 5.13
C VAL A 608 3.38 -6.68 6.18
N ALA A 609 3.20 -5.63 6.99
CA ALA A 609 4.22 -5.10 7.88
C ALA A 609 4.72 -6.11 8.92
N SER A 610 3.83 -6.94 9.50
CA SER A 610 4.21 -7.95 10.49
C SER A 610 5.09 -9.07 9.90
N SER A 611 4.80 -9.54 8.69
CA SER A 611 5.61 -10.52 7.97
C SER A 611 6.97 -9.95 7.58
N ILE A 612 7.02 -8.66 7.19
CA ILE A 612 8.25 -7.94 6.91
C ILE A 612 9.10 -7.80 8.18
N VAL A 613 8.51 -7.36 9.29
CA VAL A 613 9.21 -7.25 10.58
C VAL A 613 9.79 -8.59 11.02
N LEU A 614 9.06 -9.69 10.81
CA LEU A 614 9.57 -11.04 11.09
C LEU A 614 10.78 -11.37 10.22
N GLY A 615 10.68 -11.16 8.89
CA GLY A 615 11.75 -11.49 7.94
C GLY A 615 13.02 -10.68 8.18
N VAL A 616 12.90 -9.40 8.53
CA VAL A 616 14.05 -8.49 8.74
C VAL A 616 14.59 -8.58 10.16
N GLY A 617 13.70 -8.67 11.15
CA GLY A 617 14.11 -8.66 12.56
C GLY A 617 14.89 -9.91 12.97
N ILE A 618 14.70 -11.04 12.28
CA ILE A 618 15.44 -12.28 12.54
C ILE A 618 16.94 -12.15 12.24
N ASP A 619 17.32 -11.22 11.35
CA ASP A 619 18.69 -10.97 10.96
C ASP A 619 19.57 -10.62 12.17
N TYR A 620 19.03 -9.85 13.12
CA TYR A 620 19.75 -9.48 14.33
C TYR A 620 20.09 -10.70 15.19
N ALA A 621 19.16 -11.66 15.31
CA ALA A 621 19.40 -12.90 16.03
C ALA A 621 20.43 -13.79 15.31
N ILE A 622 20.38 -13.88 13.98
CA ILE A 622 21.33 -14.63 13.17
C ILE A 622 22.75 -14.07 13.35
N HIS A 623 22.94 -12.76 13.21
CA HIS A 623 24.24 -12.13 13.38
C HIS A 623 24.79 -12.28 14.79
N LEU A 624 23.96 -12.09 15.82
CA LEU A 624 24.40 -12.23 17.22
C LEU A 624 24.79 -13.66 17.55
N ILE A 625 23.98 -14.66 17.19
CA ILE A 625 24.29 -16.07 17.43
C ILE A 625 25.55 -16.49 16.67
N ALA A 626 25.72 -16.07 15.42
CA ALA A 626 26.92 -16.33 14.65
C ALA A 626 28.18 -15.74 15.31
N ALA A 627 28.13 -14.48 15.74
CA ALA A 627 29.26 -13.83 16.42
C ALA A 627 29.61 -14.50 17.76
N ILE A 628 28.61 -14.92 18.53
CA ILE A 628 28.80 -15.68 19.76
C ILE A 628 29.49 -17.02 19.47
N GLU A 629 29.08 -17.73 18.42
CA GLU A 629 29.65 -19.02 18.06
C GLU A 629 31.11 -18.87 17.55
N VAL A 630 31.39 -17.83 16.75
CA VAL A 630 32.76 -17.49 16.32
C VAL A 630 33.65 -17.20 17.52
N ALA A 631 33.21 -16.37 18.45
CA ALA A 631 33.94 -16.04 19.66
C ALA A 631 34.20 -17.29 20.55
N ARG A 632 33.24 -18.20 20.61
CA ARG A 632 33.35 -19.46 21.35
C ARG A 632 34.37 -20.42 20.71
N ARG A 633 34.37 -20.53 19.38
CA ARG A 633 35.33 -21.41 18.63
C ARG A 633 36.76 -20.88 18.67
N ALA A 634 36.92 -19.56 18.65
CA ALA A 634 38.23 -18.93 18.72
C ALA A 634 38.97 -19.22 20.06
N GLN A 635 38.21 -19.32 21.13
CA GLN A 635 38.76 -19.61 22.49
C GLN A 635 37.83 -20.57 23.26
N PRO A 636 37.86 -21.89 23.02
CA PRO A 636 36.88 -22.84 23.54
C PRO A 636 36.88 -22.96 25.04
N ASN A 637 38.04 -22.78 25.70
CA ASN A 637 38.24 -22.95 27.16
C ASN A 637 38.11 -21.64 27.94
N SER A 638 37.96 -20.46 27.24
CA SER A 638 37.85 -19.17 27.95
C SER A 638 36.41 -18.88 28.37
N SER A 639 36.26 -17.99 29.38
CA SER A 639 34.99 -17.36 29.74
C SER A 639 34.72 -16.13 28.84
N GLY A 640 33.52 -15.52 28.95
CA GLY A 640 33.20 -14.24 28.30
C GLY A 640 32.99 -14.24 26.79
N TRP A 641 32.81 -15.41 26.17
CA TRP A 641 32.60 -15.51 24.73
C TRP A 641 31.28 -14.85 24.26
N VAL A 642 30.21 -14.82 25.07
CA VAL A 642 28.97 -14.08 24.75
C VAL A 642 29.24 -12.59 24.74
N ARG A 643 30.00 -12.08 25.71
CA ARG A 643 30.36 -10.65 25.79
C ARG A 643 31.24 -10.21 24.62
N ARG A 644 32.15 -11.09 24.16
CA ARG A 644 32.96 -10.84 22.96
C ARG A 644 32.07 -10.81 21.71
N GLY A 645 31.15 -11.77 21.56
CA GLY A 645 30.17 -11.77 20.47
C GLY A 645 29.29 -10.52 20.45
N LEU A 646 28.78 -10.09 21.61
CA LEU A 646 28.02 -8.84 21.74
C LEU A 646 28.84 -7.64 21.26
N ARG A 647 30.08 -7.46 21.73
CA ARG A 647 30.94 -6.34 21.32
C ARG A 647 31.17 -6.29 19.82
N ALA A 648 31.19 -7.44 19.14
CA ALA A 648 31.43 -7.53 17.72
C ALA A 648 30.24 -7.01 16.89
N VAL A 649 28.98 -7.21 17.38
CA VAL A 649 27.78 -6.98 16.54
C VAL A 649 26.80 -5.94 17.10
N THR A 650 26.93 -5.49 18.34
CA THR A 650 26.00 -4.50 18.92
C THR A 650 25.88 -3.24 18.06
N ARG A 651 27.02 -2.66 17.63
CA ARG A 651 27.03 -1.46 16.75
C ARG A 651 26.41 -1.72 15.40
N PRO A 652 26.82 -2.74 14.62
CA PRO A 652 26.19 -3.05 13.35
C PRO A 652 24.67 -3.29 13.47
N ILE A 653 24.22 -4.04 14.50
CA ILE A 653 22.78 -4.28 14.74
C ILE A 653 22.06 -2.96 15.04
N ALA A 654 22.57 -2.14 15.95
CA ALA A 654 21.96 -0.85 16.28
C ALA A 654 21.94 0.11 15.08
N ALA A 655 23.04 0.16 14.33
CA ALA A 655 23.13 0.99 13.13
C ALA A 655 22.18 0.53 12.01
N ASN A 656 22.02 -0.80 11.84
CA ASN A 656 21.07 -1.36 10.88
C ASN A 656 19.62 -1.09 11.31
N ALA A 657 19.27 -1.33 12.56
CA ALA A 657 17.93 -1.05 13.08
C ALA A 657 17.57 0.44 12.94
N LEU A 658 18.49 1.32 13.31
CA LEU A 658 18.32 2.76 13.15
C LEU A 658 18.28 3.17 11.68
N GLY A 659 19.13 2.57 10.85
CA GLY A 659 19.18 2.82 9.40
C GLY A 659 17.84 2.50 8.74
N ILE A 660 17.29 1.32 9.01
CA ILE A 660 15.98 0.90 8.50
C ILE A 660 14.88 1.86 8.98
N ALA A 661 14.83 2.14 10.28
CA ALA A 661 13.86 3.04 10.86
C ALA A 661 13.94 4.44 10.24
N VAL A 662 15.13 5.05 10.21
CA VAL A 662 15.36 6.39 9.64
C VAL A 662 15.12 6.39 8.12
N GLY A 663 15.57 5.37 7.38
CA GLY A 663 15.34 5.26 5.95
C GLY A 663 13.85 5.25 5.61
N LEU A 664 13.05 4.49 6.36
CA LEU A 664 11.61 4.42 6.17
C LEU A 664 10.85 5.68 6.64
N THR A 665 11.52 6.61 7.34
CA THR A 665 10.92 7.92 7.66
C THR A 665 10.62 8.72 6.38
N ALA A 666 11.30 8.44 5.26
CA ALA A 666 10.95 9.03 3.96
C ALA A 666 9.48 8.80 3.56
N LEU A 667 8.88 7.70 4.00
CA LEU A 667 7.47 7.38 3.76
C LEU A 667 6.50 8.39 4.42
N GLN A 668 6.96 9.16 5.43
CA GLN A 668 6.16 10.23 6.03
C GLN A 668 5.94 11.42 5.07
N LEU A 669 6.71 11.50 3.99
CA LEU A 669 6.53 12.52 2.95
C LEU A 669 5.47 12.13 1.92
N SER A 670 5.01 10.89 1.94
CA SER A 670 3.92 10.43 1.07
C SER A 670 2.60 11.06 1.52
N PRO A 671 1.72 11.48 0.62
CA PRO A 671 0.38 11.93 1.00
C PRO A 671 -0.55 10.78 1.43
N LEU A 672 -0.12 9.53 1.27
CA LEU A 672 -0.91 8.35 1.64
C LEU A 672 -0.66 7.93 3.10
N ARG A 673 -1.70 7.93 3.91
CA ARG A 673 -1.66 7.52 5.33
C ARG A 673 -1.09 6.12 5.57
N PRO A 674 -1.39 5.08 4.76
CA PRO A 674 -0.81 3.76 4.96
C PRO A 674 0.72 3.74 4.90
N HIS A 675 1.35 4.61 4.12
CA HIS A 675 2.82 4.76 4.10
C HIS A 675 3.35 5.30 5.43
N HIS A 676 2.65 6.28 6.04
CA HIS A 676 2.97 6.76 7.39
C HIS A 676 2.85 5.65 8.43
N HIS A 677 1.79 4.84 8.33
CA HIS A 677 1.58 3.71 9.23
C HIS A 677 2.70 2.67 9.11
N ILE A 678 3.09 2.28 7.89
CA ILE A 678 4.23 1.37 7.67
C ILE A 678 5.52 1.96 8.27
N SER A 679 5.80 3.23 8.05
CA SER A 679 6.96 3.90 8.65
C SER A 679 6.96 3.76 10.17
N ALA A 680 5.84 4.09 10.84
CA ALA A 680 5.71 4.00 12.28
C ALA A 680 5.83 2.54 12.80
N ILE A 681 5.17 1.61 12.14
CA ILE A 681 5.23 0.16 12.46
C ILE A 681 6.67 -0.35 12.36
N MET A 682 7.38 0.02 11.30
CA MET A 682 8.76 -0.41 11.09
C MET A 682 9.72 0.23 12.10
N TRP A 683 9.50 1.49 12.50
CA TRP A 683 10.25 2.12 13.59
C TRP A 683 10.17 1.29 14.87
N VAL A 684 8.95 1.00 15.31
CA VAL A 684 8.72 0.20 16.51
C VAL A 684 9.28 -1.21 16.36
N GLY A 685 8.98 -1.85 15.22
CA GLY A 685 9.41 -3.21 14.93
C GLY A 685 10.92 -3.37 14.96
N MET A 686 11.68 -2.51 14.28
CA MET A 686 13.13 -2.62 14.20
C MET A 686 13.82 -2.32 15.54
N LEU A 687 13.36 -1.30 16.26
CA LEU A 687 13.92 -0.96 17.56
C LEU A 687 13.64 -2.05 18.60
N VAL A 688 12.42 -2.58 18.64
CA VAL A 688 12.04 -3.68 19.56
C VAL A 688 12.79 -4.95 19.18
N ALA A 689 12.94 -5.29 17.90
CA ALA A 689 13.68 -6.46 17.45
C ALA A 689 15.17 -6.39 17.87
N ALA A 690 15.81 -5.24 17.66
CA ALA A 690 17.19 -5.05 18.09
C ALA A 690 17.35 -5.13 19.62
N LEU A 691 16.47 -4.45 20.37
CA LEU A 691 16.50 -4.44 21.81
C LEU A 691 16.26 -5.84 22.41
N THR A 692 15.20 -6.51 21.96
CA THR A 692 14.87 -7.87 22.45
C THR A 692 15.97 -8.87 22.10
N THR A 693 16.54 -8.80 20.90
CA THR A 693 17.66 -9.67 20.50
C THR A 693 18.89 -9.46 21.36
N LEU A 694 19.31 -8.20 21.55
CA LEU A 694 20.52 -7.86 22.33
C LEU A 694 20.39 -8.15 23.83
N VAL A 695 19.17 -8.28 24.35
CA VAL A 695 18.92 -8.57 25.76
C VAL A 695 18.59 -10.06 26.00
N LEU A 696 17.69 -10.66 25.21
CA LEU A 696 17.19 -12.02 25.48
C LEU A 696 18.20 -13.11 25.16
N ILE A 697 18.88 -13.02 23.99
CA ILE A 697 19.82 -14.08 23.59
C ILE A 697 20.99 -14.21 24.59
N PRO A 698 21.63 -13.10 25.03
CA PRO A 698 22.65 -13.20 26.05
C PRO A 698 22.12 -13.68 27.41
N ALA A 699 20.92 -13.21 27.81
CA ALA A 699 20.32 -13.62 29.09
C ALA A 699 19.98 -15.12 29.16
N ALA A 700 19.63 -15.71 28.02
CA ALA A 700 19.39 -17.16 27.88
C ALA A 700 20.69 -17.99 27.75
N SER A 701 21.82 -17.33 27.52
CA SER A 701 23.11 -17.99 27.39
C SER A 701 23.69 -18.47 28.74
N PRO A 702 24.61 -19.45 28.76
CA PRO A 702 25.27 -19.90 29.99
C PRO A 702 26.05 -18.77 30.69
N ARG A 703 26.00 -18.71 32.00
CA ARG A 703 26.67 -17.66 32.80
C ARG A 703 28.16 -17.54 32.51
N ARG A 704 28.88 -18.67 32.38
CA ARG A 704 30.30 -18.71 32.00
C ARG A 704 30.61 -17.92 30.72
N GLY A 705 29.66 -17.81 29.77
CA GLY A 705 29.81 -17.01 28.55
C GLY A 705 29.75 -15.50 28.80
N MET A 706 29.17 -15.07 29.92
CA MET A 706 29.02 -13.65 30.27
C MET A 706 30.08 -13.17 31.26
N ASP A 707 30.74 -14.11 31.99
CA ASP A 707 31.76 -13.78 33.01
C ASP A 707 32.95 -13.05 32.34
N GLU A 708 33.57 -12.13 33.09
CA GLU A 708 34.83 -11.53 32.63
C GLU A 708 35.90 -12.59 32.61
N ALA A 709 36.64 -12.71 31.49
CA ALA A 709 37.86 -13.48 31.51
C ALA A 709 38.80 -12.84 32.53
N PRO A 710 39.46 -13.61 33.42
CA PRO A 710 40.51 -13.06 34.27
C PRO A 710 41.49 -12.32 33.32
N VAL A 711 41.78 -11.09 33.68
CA VAL A 711 42.86 -10.33 33.01
C VAL A 711 44.12 -11.07 33.42
N ASP A 712 44.66 -11.89 32.50
CA ASP A 712 46.03 -12.39 32.70
C ASP A 712 46.93 -11.18 32.73
N VAL A 713 47.45 -10.89 33.98
CA VAL A 713 48.40 -9.82 34.30
C VAL A 713 49.74 -10.19 33.69
#